data_b10bf1ac0c5ec24ce3e70cfcbb480118
#
_entry.id   b10bf1ac0c5ec24ce3e70cfcbb480118
#
_cell.length_a   1.000
_cell.length_b   1.000
_cell.length_c   1.000
_cell.angle_alpha   90.00
_cell.angle_beta   90.00
_cell.angle_gamma   90.00
#
_symmetry.space_group_name_H-M   'P 1'
#
loop_
_entity.id
_entity.type
_entity.pdbx_description
1 polymer ?
#
loop_
_entity_poly.entity_id
_entity_poly.type
_entity_poly.pdbx_seq_one_letter_code
_entity_poly.pdbx_strand_id
1 'polypeptide(L)'
;MPAAAGAAAAAAPAVDASVTPTPAGAVPIDGAAATGASVPAESAGATLVAGASTAPASAVAAPIEAPAAVAAAPADVTPAVGVSTTSASSKAASIDAVVVGATAAAAAAAVSSADTTPTPGAAPTPSIPAPTDASILAPADLDAAVTRATDALLAAQQPDGHWVYELEADSTIPAEYVLLVHYLGETPNLELERKIARYLRRVQLPGGGWPLFTDGAPDVSASVKAYFALKMIGDDADAEHMVRARNAIHAMGGAEMSNVFTRIQLALFGVVPWFAVPMMPVEIMLLPQWFPFHLSKVSYWARTVTVPLLVLNAKRPLAKNPRGVRVDELFVAPPVNAGLLPRAGHQSPAWFACFRVLDGLLRLTDGLFPRYTRERAIRQAVQFVDERLNGEDGLGAIYPAMANSVMMYAALGYPEDHPNRAIARRSLEKLLVIHDDETDEAYCQPCLSPVWDTSLAAHALLETGEPRAEAAAIRGLDWLRPLQILDVRGDWISRRPDVRPGGWAFQYANPHYPDVDDTAVVALAMDRVAKLANTDVYRDAIARAREWVVGMQSSDGGWGAFEPENTHHYLNSIPFSDHGALLDPPTADVSGRCLSMLAQLGETTGNSPPARFALDYLLAEQEPDGSWYGRWGMNYIYGTWSALGALNAAGLPFDDPRVKRAAQWLLSIQNPDGGWGEDGNSYKLDYRGYERATSTASQTAWALLGLMAAGEVEHPAVARGIAWLAAEQREHGLWDETRFTATGFPRVFYLRYHGYRKFFPLWALARYRNLRRSGTRRVTVGM
;
A
#
# COMPACT_ATOMS: atom_id res chain seq x y z
N MET A 1 -8.14 -65.53 2.75
CA MET A 1 -8.23 -66.52 3.85
C MET A 1 -7.02 -67.41 3.88
N PRO A 2 -6.53 -67.89 5.07
CA PRO A 2 -6.50 -67.31 6.43
C PRO A 2 -5.03 -67.20 6.89
N ALA A 3 -4.60 -66.80 8.02
CA ALA A 3 -4.97 -66.61 9.40
C ALA A 3 -3.71 -66.02 10.09
N ALA A 4 -3.77 -65.11 10.91
CA ALA A 4 -4.10 -65.06 12.36
C ALA A 4 -2.94 -65.44 13.29
N ALA A 5 -2.85 -64.68 14.33
CA ALA A 5 -2.27 -64.85 15.66
C ALA A 5 -0.82 -64.36 15.84
N GLY A 6 -0.46 -63.69 16.92
CA GLY A 6 -1.15 -63.45 18.16
C GLY A 6 -0.32 -62.55 19.09
N ALA A 7 -0.98 -62.07 20.07
CA ALA A 7 -0.66 -61.13 21.10
C ALA A 7 0.47 -61.59 22.09
N ALA A 8 1.09 -60.59 22.74
CA ALA A 8 1.35 -60.67 24.17
C ALA A 8 1.52 -59.26 24.76
N ALA A 9 0.67 -58.95 25.72
CA ALA A 9 0.70 -57.79 26.58
C ALA A 9 1.66 -58.04 27.77
N ALA A 10 2.27 -56.98 28.27
CA ALA A 10 2.74 -56.98 29.67
C ALA A 10 2.53 -55.58 30.25
N ALA A 11 1.93 -55.56 31.42
CA ALA A 11 1.34 -54.50 32.16
C ALA A 11 2.34 -53.65 32.95
N ALA A 12 1.85 -52.50 33.35
CA ALA A 12 2.37 -51.45 34.21
C ALA A 12 2.85 -51.89 35.60
N PRO A 13 3.49 -50.96 36.38
CA PRO A 13 2.65 -50.38 37.43
C PRO A 13 2.79 -48.84 37.57
N ALA A 14 1.69 -48.26 38.05
CA ALA A 14 1.53 -46.90 38.50
C ALA A 14 2.20 -46.69 39.86
N VAL A 15 2.75 -45.48 40.08
CA VAL A 15 2.95 -44.92 41.41
C VAL A 15 2.49 -43.48 41.40
N ASP A 16 1.55 -43.24 42.28
CA ASP A 16 0.93 -41.99 42.69
C ASP A 16 1.90 -41.16 43.55
N ALA A 17 1.95 -39.86 43.36
CA ALA A 17 2.19 -38.90 44.45
C ALA A 17 2.12 -37.43 43.95
N SER A 18 1.07 -36.80 44.37
CA SER A 18 0.86 -35.35 44.49
C SER A 18 1.98 -34.64 45.25
N VAL A 19 2.54 -33.55 44.66
CA VAL A 19 3.14 -32.45 45.44
C VAL A 19 3.00 -31.15 44.69
N THR A 20 2.22 -30.23 45.20
CA THR A 20 2.18 -28.80 44.92
C THR A 20 3.45 -28.10 45.45
N PRO A 21 4.03 -27.12 44.79
CA PRO A 21 4.91 -26.16 45.43
C PRO A 21 4.25 -24.79 45.62
N THR A 22 4.28 -24.35 46.86
CA THR A 22 4.02 -23.00 47.37
C THR A 22 5.26 -22.10 47.11
N PRO A 23 5.14 -20.78 47.02
CA PRO A 23 6.24 -19.89 46.69
C PRO A 23 7.08 -19.54 47.93
N ALA A 24 8.40 -19.53 47.77
CA ALA A 24 9.37 -18.97 48.72
C ALA A 24 9.90 -17.68 48.12
N GLY A 25 9.84 -16.51 48.70
CA GLY A 25 10.42 -16.13 49.98
C GLY A 25 11.67 -15.27 49.68
N ALA A 26 11.49 -13.92 49.70
CA ALA A 26 12.59 -12.94 49.61
C ALA A 26 13.52 -13.09 50.83
N VAL A 27 14.81 -12.96 50.61
CA VAL A 27 15.81 -12.78 51.68
C VAL A 27 16.56 -11.46 51.45
N PRO A 28 16.64 -10.59 52.47
CA PRO A 28 17.37 -9.32 52.38
C PRO A 28 18.84 -9.50 52.76
N ILE A 29 19.70 -8.68 52.21
CA ILE A 29 21.08 -8.49 52.67
C ILE A 29 21.20 -7.09 53.27
N ASP A 30 21.35 -7.05 54.61
CA ASP A 30 21.94 -5.98 55.41
C ASP A 30 23.45 -5.91 55.11
N GLY A 31 24.13 -4.81 55.16
CA GLY A 31 24.16 -3.63 55.92
C GLY A 31 25.60 -3.09 56.00
N ALA A 32 25.69 -1.88 56.41
CA ALA A 32 26.76 -1.08 56.96
C ALA A 32 27.19 0.09 56.08
N ALA A 33 26.72 1.30 56.40
CA ALA A 33 27.15 2.27 57.43
C ALA A 33 28.53 2.86 57.07
N ALA A 34 28.76 4.09 57.04
CA ALA A 34 28.34 5.38 57.53
C ALA A 34 29.33 6.46 56.97
N THR A 35 29.02 7.60 56.84
CA THR A 35 29.06 8.90 57.50
C THR A 35 29.17 9.94 56.39
N GLY A 36 28.42 10.95 56.25
CA GLY A 36 27.94 12.02 57.12
C GLY A 36 28.56 13.32 56.71
N ALA A 37 27.75 14.24 56.18
CA ALA A 37 27.76 15.65 56.56
C ALA A 37 26.87 16.49 55.62
N SER A 38 25.90 17.03 56.20
CA SER A 38 25.02 18.16 56.05
C SER A 38 25.43 19.31 55.13
N VAL A 39 24.34 19.78 54.46
CA VAL A 39 23.87 21.08 53.92
C VAL A 39 24.38 22.31 54.69
N PRO A 40 24.54 23.54 54.08
CA PRO A 40 23.33 24.29 53.75
C PRO A 40 23.36 25.10 52.43
N ALA A 41 22.15 25.48 52.02
CA ALA A 41 21.83 26.49 51.05
C ALA A 41 22.15 27.90 51.52
N GLU A 42 22.59 28.75 50.59
CA GLU A 42 22.33 30.18 50.67
C GLU A 42 22.23 30.82 49.30
N SER A 43 21.29 31.72 49.22
CA SER A 43 20.82 32.57 48.18
C SER A 43 21.65 33.85 47.99
N ALA A 44 21.30 34.53 46.89
CA ALA A 44 21.58 35.92 46.50
C ALA A 44 22.74 36.09 45.54
N GLY A 45 22.56 36.80 44.45
CA GLY A 45 22.03 38.09 44.19
C GLY A 45 22.68 38.65 42.93
N ALA A 46 21.93 39.38 42.18
CA ALA A 46 22.24 40.10 40.97
C ALA A 46 23.52 40.91 40.94
N THR A 47 24.09 41.10 39.77
CA THR A 47 24.43 42.46 39.29
C THR A 47 24.78 42.47 37.79
N LEU A 48 24.13 43.35 37.06
CA LEU A 48 24.44 43.84 35.71
C LEU A 48 25.84 44.50 35.68
N VAL A 49 26.59 44.25 34.59
CA VAL A 49 27.47 45.30 34.05
C VAL A 49 27.40 45.24 32.53
N ALA A 50 27.02 46.37 31.96
CA ALA A 50 27.07 46.68 30.54
C ALA A 50 28.50 47.02 30.10
N GLY A 51 28.85 46.67 28.90
CA GLY A 51 30.09 47.11 28.26
C GLY A 51 29.87 47.18 26.75
N ALA A 52 29.68 48.39 26.27
CA ALA A 52 29.52 48.78 24.89
C ALA A 52 30.88 48.88 24.16
N SER A 53 30.86 48.78 22.86
CA SER A 53 31.73 49.44 21.87
C SER A 53 31.98 48.50 20.70
N THR A 54 31.91 48.74 19.42
CA THR A 54 31.65 49.90 18.56
C THR A 54 31.48 49.34 17.14
N ALA A 55 30.54 49.84 16.40
CA ALA A 55 30.46 49.66 14.95
C ALA A 55 31.45 50.62 14.25
N PRO A 56 31.72 50.43 12.96
CA PRO A 56 31.37 51.55 12.10
C PRO A 56 30.52 51.21 10.90
N ALA A 57 29.87 52.27 10.50
CA ALA A 57 28.78 52.40 9.56
C ALA A 57 29.22 52.50 8.10
N SER A 58 28.20 52.29 7.26
CA SER A 58 27.84 53.07 6.05
C SER A 58 28.39 52.62 4.71
N ALA A 59 27.47 52.16 3.83
CA ALA A 59 27.28 52.86 2.57
C ALA A 59 25.84 52.60 2.04
N VAL A 60 25.15 53.69 1.92
CA VAL A 60 23.82 53.89 1.32
C VAL A 60 23.99 53.85 -0.20
N ALA A 61 23.06 53.16 -0.90
CA ALA A 61 22.75 53.47 -2.30
C ALA A 61 21.23 53.31 -2.53
N ALA A 62 20.67 54.39 -2.99
CA ALA A 62 19.24 54.60 -3.22
C ALA A 62 18.76 53.99 -4.58
N PRO A 63 17.44 54.00 -4.85
CA PRO A 63 16.76 53.15 -5.82
C PRO A 63 16.80 53.71 -7.25
N ILE A 64 16.74 52.82 -8.23
CA ILE A 64 16.53 53.20 -9.65
C ILE A 64 15.09 52.91 -10.03
N GLU A 65 14.44 53.96 -10.51
CA GLU A 65 13.07 54.03 -10.99
C GLU A 65 12.81 53.17 -12.23
N ALA A 66 11.57 52.71 -12.34
CA ALA A 66 10.99 52.15 -13.54
C ALA A 66 10.50 53.25 -14.51
N PRO A 67 10.53 53.06 -15.84
CA PRO A 67 9.78 53.93 -16.70
C PRO A 67 8.37 53.40 -17.03
N ALA A 68 7.50 54.38 -17.15
CA ALA A 68 6.06 54.32 -17.23
C ALA A 68 5.51 53.82 -18.59
N ALA A 69 4.24 53.43 -18.47
CA ALA A 69 3.31 52.98 -19.48
C ALA A 69 3.08 54.00 -20.63
N VAL A 70 2.81 53.43 -21.81
CA VAL A 70 2.06 54.16 -22.86
C VAL A 70 0.78 53.39 -23.17
N ALA A 71 -0.35 54.06 -22.93
CA ALA A 71 -1.69 53.61 -23.26
C ALA A 71 -2.04 53.92 -24.71
N ALA A 72 -2.76 53.02 -25.37
CA ALA A 72 -3.64 53.35 -26.50
C ALA A 72 -4.79 52.34 -26.59
N ALA A 73 -5.99 52.81 -26.44
CA ALA A 73 -7.26 52.23 -26.89
C ALA A 73 -7.90 53.21 -27.87
N PRO A 74 -9.06 52.91 -28.54
CA PRO A 74 -9.70 51.68 -28.96
C PRO A 74 -10.12 51.72 -30.44
N ALA A 75 -10.63 50.62 -30.99
CA ALA A 75 -11.56 50.66 -32.13
C ALA A 75 -12.49 49.43 -32.13
N ASP A 76 -13.76 49.71 -32.00
CA ASP A 76 -14.92 48.84 -32.22
C ASP A 76 -14.95 48.21 -33.62
N VAL A 77 -15.36 46.95 -33.68
CA VAL A 77 -16.30 46.43 -34.71
C VAL A 77 -16.81 45.03 -34.25
N THR A 78 -18.08 44.90 -33.94
CA THR A 78 -18.86 43.65 -33.97
C THR A 78 -19.31 43.33 -35.39
N PRO A 79 -19.47 42.06 -35.81
CA PRO A 79 -20.79 41.47 -35.71
C PRO A 79 -20.81 39.99 -35.30
N ALA A 80 -21.95 39.61 -34.74
CA ALA A 80 -22.35 38.32 -34.28
C ALA A 80 -22.46 37.25 -35.39
N VAL A 81 -21.91 36.06 -35.11
CA VAL A 81 -22.40 34.81 -35.69
C VAL A 81 -22.33 33.75 -34.58
N GLY A 82 -23.51 33.21 -34.22
CA GLY A 82 -23.62 32.14 -33.25
C GLY A 82 -23.04 30.83 -33.77
N VAL A 83 -22.17 30.22 -32.98
CA VAL A 83 -21.79 28.82 -33.14
C VAL A 83 -22.00 28.14 -31.81
N SER A 84 -22.92 27.17 -31.80
CA SER A 84 -23.18 26.26 -30.75
C SER A 84 -21.91 25.45 -30.43
N THR A 85 -21.33 25.66 -29.26
CA THR A 85 -20.25 24.82 -28.76
C THR A 85 -20.85 23.65 -27.96
N THR A 86 -20.96 22.51 -28.63
CA THR A 86 -21.04 21.23 -27.95
C THR A 86 -19.66 20.96 -27.31
N SER A 87 -19.58 21.01 -26.01
CA SER A 87 -18.41 20.59 -25.25
C SER A 87 -18.19 19.09 -25.43
N ALA A 88 -17.22 18.71 -26.25
CA ALA A 88 -16.69 17.36 -26.27
C ALA A 88 -15.79 17.19 -25.05
N SER A 89 -16.27 16.48 -24.04
CA SER A 89 -15.46 15.92 -22.95
C SER A 89 -14.44 14.98 -23.58
N SER A 90 -13.18 15.36 -23.58
CA SER A 90 -12.09 14.48 -23.98
C SER A 90 -11.86 13.47 -22.84
N LYS A 91 -12.44 12.25 -22.97
CA LYS A 91 -11.97 11.09 -22.24
C LYS A 91 -10.47 10.95 -22.57
N ALA A 92 -9.62 11.07 -21.58
CA ALA A 92 -8.28 10.53 -21.62
C ALA A 92 -8.39 9.01 -21.54
N ALA A 93 -8.84 8.39 -22.63
CA ALA A 93 -8.67 6.97 -22.83
C ALA A 93 -7.17 6.73 -22.90
N SER A 94 -6.68 5.80 -22.08
CA SER A 94 -5.32 5.31 -22.18
C SER A 94 -5.01 5.01 -23.65
N ILE A 95 -3.86 5.48 -24.14
CA ILE A 95 -3.42 5.33 -25.54
C ILE A 95 -3.33 3.85 -25.96
N ASP A 96 -3.48 2.91 -25.05
CA ASP A 96 -3.47 1.46 -25.32
C ASP A 96 -4.70 0.92 -26.06
N ALA A 97 -5.82 1.64 -26.07
CA ALA A 97 -7.04 1.18 -26.77
C ALA A 97 -7.04 1.46 -28.28
N VAL A 98 -6.14 2.30 -28.80
CA VAL A 98 -6.15 2.72 -30.23
C VAL A 98 -5.29 1.80 -31.11
N VAL A 99 -4.34 1.02 -30.55
CA VAL A 99 -3.44 0.16 -31.33
C VAL A 99 -4.01 -1.25 -31.57
N VAL A 100 -4.98 -1.70 -30.78
CA VAL A 100 -5.59 -3.03 -30.93
C VAL A 100 -6.68 -3.05 -32.03
N GLY A 101 -7.26 -1.91 -32.40
CA GLY A 101 -8.29 -1.82 -33.44
C GLY A 101 -7.77 -1.99 -34.88
N ALA A 102 -6.50 -1.80 -35.15
CA ALA A 102 -5.95 -1.82 -36.52
C ALA A 102 -5.44 -3.21 -36.99
N THR A 103 -5.20 -4.14 -36.08
CA THR A 103 -4.75 -5.51 -36.43
C THR A 103 -5.88 -6.55 -36.51
N ALA A 104 -7.08 -6.23 -36.02
CA ALA A 104 -8.25 -7.12 -36.12
C ALA A 104 -8.98 -7.03 -37.49
N ALA A 105 -8.77 -5.94 -38.24
CA ALA A 105 -9.42 -5.77 -39.55
C ALA A 105 -8.73 -6.48 -40.71
N ALA A 106 -7.50 -6.96 -40.51
CA ALA A 106 -6.75 -7.67 -41.58
C ALA A 106 -6.92 -9.20 -41.54
N ALA A 107 -7.52 -9.77 -40.48
CA ALA A 107 -7.73 -11.20 -40.35
C ALA A 107 -9.15 -11.68 -40.68
N ALA A 108 -10.09 -10.76 -40.98
CA ALA A 108 -11.50 -11.08 -41.23
C ALA A 108 -11.87 -11.30 -42.69
N ALA A 109 -10.90 -11.24 -43.64
CA ALA A 109 -11.19 -11.29 -45.07
C ALA A 109 -10.94 -12.65 -45.76
N ALA A 110 -10.68 -13.73 -45.02
CA ALA A 110 -10.29 -15.02 -45.62
C ALA A 110 -11.03 -16.26 -45.10
N VAL A 111 -12.28 -16.17 -44.64
CA VAL A 111 -13.14 -17.39 -44.55
C VAL A 111 -14.59 -16.98 -44.76
N SER A 112 -15.08 -17.11 -45.99
CA SER A 112 -16.47 -17.15 -46.30
C SER A 112 -16.72 -18.37 -47.22
N SER A 113 -17.23 -19.40 -46.65
CA SER A 113 -18.27 -20.31 -47.19
C SER A 113 -18.23 -21.64 -46.42
N ALA A 114 -19.22 -21.90 -45.68
CA ALA A 114 -19.99 -23.11 -45.55
C ALA A 114 -20.60 -23.27 -44.16
N ASP A 115 -21.86 -23.54 -44.20
CA ASP A 115 -22.71 -24.25 -43.23
C ASP A 115 -23.42 -23.44 -42.12
N THR A 116 -24.70 -23.24 -42.41
CA THR A 116 -25.74 -22.84 -41.47
C THR A 116 -26.17 -24.02 -40.59
N THR A 117 -25.72 -24.00 -39.32
CA THR A 117 -26.39 -24.73 -38.26
C THR A 117 -26.90 -23.74 -37.19
N PRO A 118 -28.11 -23.93 -36.63
CA PRO A 118 -28.70 -22.95 -35.75
C PRO A 118 -27.97 -22.86 -34.41
N THR A 119 -27.72 -21.62 -33.98
CA THR A 119 -27.18 -21.27 -32.67
C THR A 119 -28.07 -21.87 -31.57
N PRO A 120 -27.50 -22.60 -30.60
CA PRO A 120 -28.22 -22.97 -29.39
C PRO A 120 -28.57 -21.71 -28.61
N GLY A 121 -29.85 -21.58 -28.24
CA GLY A 121 -30.36 -20.47 -27.47
C GLY A 121 -29.58 -20.28 -26.18
N ALA A 122 -29.36 -19.01 -25.81
CA ALA A 122 -28.78 -18.60 -24.54
C ALA A 122 -29.47 -19.40 -23.41
N ALA A 123 -28.65 -20.10 -22.62
CA ALA A 123 -29.15 -20.80 -21.44
C ALA A 123 -29.82 -19.75 -20.53
N PRO A 124 -30.99 -20.04 -19.97
CA PRO A 124 -31.62 -19.12 -19.02
C PRO A 124 -30.67 -18.92 -17.84
N THR A 125 -30.44 -17.66 -17.50
CA THR A 125 -29.74 -17.29 -16.27
C THR A 125 -30.38 -18.06 -15.12
N PRO A 126 -29.65 -18.82 -14.31
CA PRO A 126 -30.25 -19.56 -13.21
C PRO A 126 -30.93 -18.55 -12.29
N SER A 127 -32.26 -18.67 -12.18
CA SER A 127 -33.02 -17.91 -11.20
C SER A 127 -32.55 -18.31 -9.81
N ILE A 128 -31.96 -17.34 -9.08
CA ILE A 128 -31.57 -17.51 -7.68
C ILE A 128 -32.82 -17.93 -6.93
N PRO A 129 -32.82 -19.08 -6.23
CA PRO A 129 -34.00 -19.51 -5.49
C PRO A 129 -34.37 -18.46 -4.44
N ALA A 130 -35.66 -18.18 -4.30
CA ALA A 130 -36.14 -17.32 -3.21
C ALA A 130 -35.65 -17.87 -1.86
N PRO A 131 -35.19 -17.00 -0.93
CA PRO A 131 -34.67 -17.46 0.36
C PRO A 131 -35.77 -18.24 1.09
N THR A 132 -35.43 -19.43 1.53
CA THR A 132 -36.17 -20.07 2.61
C THR A 132 -35.93 -19.27 3.90
N ASP A 133 -36.90 -19.12 4.77
CA ASP A 133 -36.81 -18.39 6.07
C ASP A 133 -35.61 -18.77 6.92
N ALA A 134 -34.95 -19.88 6.66
CA ALA A 134 -33.75 -20.39 7.32
C ALA A 134 -32.48 -19.59 6.99
N SER A 135 -32.48 -18.63 6.06
CA SER A 135 -31.28 -17.86 5.66
C SER A 135 -31.13 -16.50 6.38
N ILE A 136 -32.09 -16.12 7.22
CA ILE A 136 -32.02 -14.86 7.99
C ILE A 136 -31.46 -15.16 9.36
N LEU A 137 -30.29 -14.60 9.67
CA LEU A 137 -29.66 -14.70 10.99
C LEU A 137 -30.60 -14.10 12.05
N ALA A 138 -30.84 -14.83 13.15
CA ALA A 138 -31.66 -14.31 14.24
C ALA A 138 -31.01 -13.06 14.86
N PRO A 139 -31.81 -12.05 15.27
CA PRO A 139 -31.26 -10.82 15.85
C PRO A 139 -30.33 -11.07 17.05
N ALA A 140 -30.62 -12.06 17.88
CA ALA A 140 -29.77 -12.42 19.02
C ALA A 140 -28.41 -12.97 18.59
N ASP A 141 -28.35 -13.76 17.52
CA ASP A 141 -27.10 -14.33 17.00
C ASP A 141 -26.25 -13.24 16.34
N LEU A 142 -26.88 -12.27 15.65
CA LEU A 142 -26.20 -11.11 15.10
C LEU A 142 -25.60 -10.25 16.21
N ASP A 143 -26.35 -9.99 17.29
CA ASP A 143 -25.84 -9.24 18.44
C ASP A 143 -24.67 -9.98 19.11
N ALA A 144 -24.77 -11.29 19.26
CA ALA A 144 -23.69 -12.10 19.81
C ALA A 144 -22.42 -12.05 18.91
N ALA A 145 -22.59 -12.10 17.58
CA ALA A 145 -21.45 -12.00 16.67
C ALA A 145 -20.76 -10.62 16.74
N VAL A 146 -21.55 -9.54 16.77
CA VAL A 146 -21.03 -8.18 16.95
C VAL A 146 -20.29 -8.05 18.27
N THR A 147 -20.86 -8.57 19.38
CA THR A 147 -20.23 -8.49 20.70
C THR A 147 -18.89 -9.23 20.74
N ARG A 148 -18.83 -10.48 20.24
CA ARG A 148 -17.56 -11.24 20.17
C ARG A 148 -16.48 -10.53 19.36
N ALA A 149 -16.84 -9.97 18.20
CA ALA A 149 -15.88 -9.24 17.38
C ALA A 149 -15.43 -7.93 18.04
N THR A 150 -16.35 -7.24 18.73
CA THR A 150 -16.04 -6.04 19.52
C THR A 150 -15.04 -6.37 20.62
N ASP A 151 -15.29 -7.43 21.40
CA ASP A 151 -14.40 -7.88 22.49
C ASP A 151 -12.98 -8.18 21.97
N ALA A 152 -12.90 -8.91 20.86
CA ALA A 152 -11.63 -9.27 20.24
C ALA A 152 -10.87 -8.04 19.69
N LEU A 153 -11.59 -7.06 19.09
CA LEU A 153 -10.96 -5.85 18.58
C LEU A 153 -10.48 -4.93 19.73
N LEU A 154 -11.26 -4.85 20.82
CA LEU A 154 -10.85 -4.13 22.03
C LEU A 154 -9.62 -4.75 22.69
N ALA A 155 -9.54 -6.08 22.75
CA ALA A 155 -8.39 -6.81 23.30
C ALA A 155 -7.11 -6.60 22.49
N ALA A 156 -7.22 -6.26 21.19
CA ALA A 156 -6.09 -6.00 20.31
C ALA A 156 -5.59 -4.54 20.34
N GLN A 157 -6.25 -3.65 21.12
CA GLN A 157 -5.81 -2.25 21.24
C GLN A 157 -4.50 -2.19 22.01
N GLN A 158 -3.53 -1.45 21.48
CA GLN A 158 -2.26 -1.22 22.16
C GLN A 158 -2.45 -0.35 23.42
N PRO A 159 -1.54 -0.44 24.41
CA PRO A 159 -1.68 0.30 25.68
C PRO A 159 -1.80 1.82 25.53
N ASP A 160 -1.21 2.40 24.50
CA ASP A 160 -1.26 3.83 24.16
C ASP A 160 -2.52 4.23 23.35
N GLY A 161 -3.34 3.26 22.96
CA GLY A 161 -4.63 3.47 22.31
C GLY A 161 -4.71 3.14 20.83
N HIS A 162 -3.60 2.92 20.13
CA HIS A 162 -3.63 2.63 18.70
C HIS A 162 -3.86 1.14 18.40
N TRP A 163 -4.06 0.83 17.12
CA TRP A 163 -4.01 -0.51 16.55
C TRP A 163 -2.95 -0.57 15.45
N VAL A 164 -2.25 -1.68 15.38
CA VAL A 164 -1.36 -2.01 14.28
C VAL A 164 -1.42 -3.50 14.04
N TYR A 165 -1.51 -3.89 12.78
CA TYR A 165 -1.55 -5.29 12.35
C TYR A 165 -0.47 -5.57 11.33
N GLU A 166 -0.20 -6.84 11.12
CA GLU A 166 0.77 -7.30 10.15
C GLU A 166 0.32 -6.98 8.72
N LEU A 167 1.29 -6.59 7.91
CA LEU A 167 1.19 -6.46 6.47
C LEU A 167 2.04 -7.54 5.82
N GLU A 168 1.47 -8.67 5.50
CA GLU A 168 2.20 -9.75 4.81
C GLU A 168 2.25 -9.46 3.31
N ALA A 169 3.47 -9.50 2.72
CA ALA A 169 3.68 -9.42 1.29
C ALA A 169 4.07 -10.80 0.72
N ASP A 170 4.43 -10.82 -0.56
CA ASP A 170 4.99 -12.02 -1.18
C ASP A 170 6.39 -12.35 -0.65
N SER A 171 6.99 -13.42 -1.16
CA SER A 171 8.31 -13.92 -0.71
C SER A 171 9.48 -12.99 -0.99
N THR A 172 9.30 -11.88 -1.75
CA THR A 172 10.42 -11.02 -2.17
C THR A 172 11.04 -10.27 -1.00
N ILE A 173 10.22 -9.71 -0.10
CA ILE A 173 10.71 -8.89 1.02
C ILE A 173 11.50 -9.72 2.05
N PRO A 174 11.00 -10.86 2.57
CA PRO A 174 11.78 -11.69 3.47
C PRO A 174 13.07 -12.25 2.82
N ALA A 175 13.02 -12.57 1.51
CA ALA A 175 14.21 -12.99 0.78
C ALA A 175 15.24 -11.86 0.67
N GLU A 176 14.81 -10.64 0.34
CA GLU A 176 15.69 -9.48 0.26
C GLU A 176 16.31 -9.11 1.61
N TYR A 177 15.59 -9.29 2.72
CA TYR A 177 16.13 -9.06 4.06
C TYR A 177 17.34 -9.98 4.33
N VAL A 178 17.23 -11.27 4.05
CA VAL A 178 18.36 -12.21 4.14
C VAL A 178 19.53 -11.77 3.25
N LEU A 179 19.24 -11.46 1.99
CA LEU A 179 20.25 -11.04 1.04
C LEU A 179 20.94 -9.73 1.46
N LEU A 180 20.23 -8.79 2.08
CA LEU A 180 20.80 -7.54 2.61
C LEU A 180 21.84 -7.80 3.72
N VAL A 181 21.53 -8.68 4.68
CA VAL A 181 22.47 -9.08 5.76
C VAL A 181 23.78 -9.59 5.15
N HIS A 182 23.69 -10.47 4.14
CA HIS A 182 24.86 -11.03 3.46
C HIS A 182 25.54 -10.03 2.50
N TYR A 183 24.79 -9.10 1.90
CA TYR A 183 25.35 -8.00 1.13
C TYR A 183 26.27 -7.12 2.02
N LEU A 184 25.79 -6.76 3.21
CA LEU A 184 26.54 -5.98 4.18
C LEU A 184 27.67 -6.80 4.84
N GLY A 185 27.64 -8.13 4.76
CA GLY A 185 28.59 -9.03 5.42
C GLY A 185 28.45 -8.98 6.94
N GLU A 186 27.25 -8.73 7.42
CA GLU A 186 26.92 -8.80 8.85
C GLU A 186 26.96 -10.25 9.34
N THR A 187 27.13 -10.46 10.63
CA THR A 187 26.98 -11.78 11.25
C THR A 187 25.49 -12.13 11.25
N PRO A 188 25.06 -13.17 10.51
CA PRO A 188 23.64 -13.51 10.42
C PRO A 188 23.11 -14.05 11.75
N ASN A 189 21.87 -13.70 12.07
CA ASN A 189 21.11 -14.37 13.11
C ASN A 189 20.59 -15.70 12.56
N LEU A 190 21.24 -16.80 12.92
CA LEU A 190 20.94 -18.13 12.38
C LEU A 190 19.53 -18.62 12.74
N GLU A 191 19.01 -18.21 13.89
CA GLU A 191 17.64 -18.56 14.31
C GLU A 191 16.61 -17.83 13.45
N LEU A 192 16.80 -16.53 13.22
CA LEU A 192 15.95 -15.75 12.34
C LEU A 192 16.01 -16.28 10.89
N GLU A 193 17.20 -16.58 10.38
CA GLU A 193 17.35 -17.20 9.06
C GLU A 193 16.60 -18.52 8.96
N ARG A 194 16.68 -19.36 9.98
CA ARG A 194 15.95 -20.64 10.04
C ARG A 194 14.43 -20.43 9.98
N LYS A 195 13.90 -19.49 10.74
CA LYS A 195 12.49 -19.13 10.74
C LYS A 195 12.04 -18.57 9.39
N ILE A 196 12.83 -17.67 8.77
CA ILE A 196 12.55 -17.13 7.43
C ILE A 196 12.59 -18.26 6.37
N ALA A 197 13.55 -19.19 6.46
CA ALA A 197 13.61 -20.33 5.54
C ALA A 197 12.35 -21.21 5.65
N ARG A 198 11.83 -21.41 6.87
CA ARG A 198 10.58 -22.15 7.08
C ARG A 198 9.40 -21.45 6.39
N TYR A 199 9.26 -20.15 6.61
CA TYR A 199 8.25 -19.34 5.91
C TYR A 199 8.37 -19.46 4.38
N LEU A 200 9.56 -19.24 3.81
CA LEU A 200 9.77 -19.31 2.36
C LEU A 200 9.44 -20.69 1.78
N ARG A 201 9.77 -21.78 2.48
CA ARG A 201 9.43 -23.13 2.04
C ARG A 201 7.93 -23.41 2.11
N ARG A 202 7.22 -22.86 3.14
CA ARG A 202 5.77 -23.03 3.29
C ARG A 202 4.99 -22.34 2.17
N VAL A 203 5.41 -21.15 1.76
CA VAL A 203 4.70 -20.37 0.72
C VAL A 203 5.12 -20.75 -0.71
N GLN A 204 6.03 -21.74 -0.88
CA GLN A 204 6.39 -22.28 -2.17
C GLN A 204 5.22 -23.06 -2.77
N LEU A 205 4.94 -22.83 -4.06
CA LEU A 205 3.92 -23.59 -4.78
C LEU A 205 4.33 -25.06 -4.95
N PRO A 206 3.39 -25.99 -5.06
CA PRO A 206 3.71 -27.40 -5.35
C PRO A 206 4.58 -27.60 -6.60
N GLY A 207 4.42 -26.74 -7.63
CA GLY A 207 5.24 -26.70 -8.83
C GLY A 207 6.63 -26.08 -8.66
N GLY A 208 6.98 -25.57 -7.47
CA GLY A 208 8.32 -25.14 -7.10
C GLY A 208 8.60 -23.64 -7.18
N GLY A 209 7.77 -22.82 -7.84
CA GLY A 209 7.92 -21.36 -7.86
C GLY A 209 7.23 -20.67 -6.67
N TRP A 210 7.34 -19.37 -6.60
CA TRP A 210 6.66 -18.53 -5.63
C TRP A 210 5.71 -17.55 -6.33
N PRO A 211 4.44 -17.46 -5.88
CA PRO A 211 3.47 -16.55 -6.43
C PRO A 211 3.56 -15.17 -5.76
N LEU A 212 2.92 -14.15 -6.37
CA LEU A 212 2.79 -12.82 -5.79
C LEU A 212 1.57 -12.69 -4.86
N PHE A 213 0.62 -13.62 -4.94
CA PHE A 213 -0.58 -13.69 -4.10
C PHE A 213 -1.10 -15.13 -4.04
N THR A 214 -1.98 -15.43 -3.08
CA THR A 214 -2.55 -16.77 -2.87
C THR A 214 -3.22 -17.30 -4.13
N ASP A 215 -2.90 -18.53 -4.53
CA ASP A 215 -3.35 -19.21 -5.74
C ASP A 215 -2.90 -18.55 -7.06
N GLY A 216 -2.03 -17.52 -7.00
CA GLY A 216 -1.44 -16.91 -8.18
C GLY A 216 -0.48 -17.84 -8.92
N ALA A 217 -0.22 -17.54 -10.19
CA ALA A 217 0.85 -18.20 -10.95
C ALA A 217 2.22 -17.89 -10.34
N PRO A 218 3.22 -18.74 -10.51
CA PRO A 218 4.57 -18.46 -10.07
C PRO A 218 5.13 -17.23 -10.81
N ASP A 219 5.78 -16.36 -10.06
CA ASP A 219 6.52 -15.20 -10.58
C ASP A 219 8.01 -15.48 -10.62
N VAL A 220 8.67 -15.15 -11.72
CA VAL A 220 10.10 -15.44 -11.90
C VAL A 220 10.96 -14.64 -10.93
N SER A 221 10.63 -13.38 -10.66
CA SER A 221 11.42 -12.50 -9.80
C SER A 221 11.33 -12.90 -8.33
N ALA A 222 10.12 -13.23 -7.87
CA ALA A 222 9.88 -13.76 -6.54
C ALA A 222 10.59 -15.12 -6.36
N SER A 223 10.50 -15.98 -7.37
CA SER A 223 11.13 -17.31 -7.34
C SER A 223 12.67 -17.24 -7.30
N VAL A 224 13.27 -16.34 -8.08
CA VAL A 224 14.74 -16.14 -8.08
C VAL A 224 15.22 -15.63 -6.72
N LYS A 225 14.53 -14.65 -6.12
CA LYS A 225 14.91 -14.08 -4.82
C LYS A 225 14.74 -15.10 -3.69
N ALA A 226 13.63 -15.83 -3.66
CA ALA A 226 13.37 -16.85 -2.66
C ALA A 226 14.38 -18.00 -2.74
N TYR A 227 14.67 -18.51 -3.95
CA TYR A 227 15.72 -19.52 -4.17
C TYR A 227 17.09 -19.02 -3.69
N PHE A 228 17.46 -17.77 -4.06
CA PHE A 228 18.74 -17.18 -3.67
C PHE A 228 18.88 -17.07 -2.16
N ALA A 229 17.81 -16.60 -1.47
CA ALA A 229 17.80 -16.49 -0.01
C ALA A 229 17.90 -17.88 0.65
N LEU A 230 17.15 -18.87 0.21
CA LEU A 230 17.22 -20.24 0.76
C LEU A 230 18.62 -20.84 0.58
N LYS A 231 19.22 -20.71 -0.61
CA LYS A 231 20.60 -21.13 -0.86
C LYS A 231 21.60 -20.36 0.01
N MET A 232 21.36 -19.04 0.22
CA MET A 232 22.19 -18.21 1.08
C MET A 232 22.13 -18.63 2.55
N ILE A 233 20.94 -19.05 3.04
CA ILE A 233 20.75 -19.58 4.40
C ILE A 233 21.48 -20.92 4.56
N GLY A 234 21.56 -21.73 3.51
CA GLY A 234 22.29 -22.99 3.50
C GLY A 234 21.49 -24.20 2.98
N ASP A 235 20.37 -23.96 2.31
CA ASP A 235 19.63 -25.05 1.66
C ASP A 235 20.48 -25.66 0.54
N ASP A 236 20.52 -26.99 0.51
CA ASP A 236 21.22 -27.72 -0.54
C ASP A 236 20.51 -27.51 -1.89
N ALA A 237 21.27 -27.09 -2.91
CA ALA A 237 20.74 -26.88 -4.25
C ALA A 237 20.11 -28.14 -4.88
N ASP A 238 20.46 -29.32 -4.40
CA ASP A 238 19.93 -30.61 -4.85
C ASP A 238 18.77 -31.09 -3.95
N ALA A 239 18.42 -30.38 -2.90
CA ALA A 239 17.21 -30.67 -2.14
C ALA A 239 15.97 -30.58 -3.03
N GLU A 240 14.98 -31.44 -2.78
CA GLU A 240 13.79 -31.58 -3.65
C GLU A 240 13.08 -30.25 -3.93
N HIS A 241 12.85 -29.43 -2.90
CA HIS A 241 12.19 -28.11 -3.03
C HIS A 241 13.04 -27.13 -3.86
N MET A 242 14.37 -27.18 -3.77
CA MET A 242 15.28 -26.34 -4.54
C MET A 242 15.34 -26.78 -6.00
N VAL A 243 15.33 -28.09 -6.27
CA VAL A 243 15.26 -28.64 -7.63
C VAL A 243 13.95 -28.25 -8.29
N ARG A 244 12.81 -28.37 -7.58
CA ARG A 244 11.50 -27.89 -8.10
C ARG A 244 11.53 -26.41 -8.41
N ALA A 245 12.11 -25.59 -7.54
CA ALA A 245 12.24 -24.15 -7.74
C ALA A 245 13.06 -23.81 -8.98
N ARG A 246 14.24 -24.43 -9.14
CA ARG A 246 15.11 -24.24 -10.30
C ARG A 246 14.39 -24.61 -11.60
N ASN A 247 13.68 -25.75 -11.62
CA ASN A 247 12.92 -26.19 -12.78
C ASN A 247 11.78 -25.21 -13.13
N ALA A 248 11.07 -24.67 -12.13
CA ALA A 248 10.04 -23.66 -12.33
C ALA A 248 10.61 -22.37 -12.91
N ILE A 249 11.75 -21.89 -12.40
CA ILE A 249 12.45 -20.70 -12.91
C ILE A 249 12.87 -20.92 -14.37
N HIS A 250 13.44 -22.06 -14.70
CA HIS A 250 13.81 -22.39 -16.09
C HIS A 250 12.59 -22.45 -17.01
N ALA A 251 11.47 -23.01 -16.55
CA ALA A 251 10.23 -23.05 -17.33
C ALA A 251 9.66 -21.64 -17.62
N MET A 252 9.94 -20.67 -16.75
CA MET A 252 9.61 -19.26 -16.97
C MET A 252 10.63 -18.49 -17.82
N GLY A 253 11.67 -19.17 -18.33
CA GLY A 253 12.71 -18.60 -19.20
C GLY A 253 13.98 -18.18 -18.47
N GLY A 254 14.19 -18.64 -17.23
CA GLY A 254 15.38 -18.40 -16.44
C GLY A 254 15.42 -17.07 -15.69
N ALA A 255 16.44 -16.88 -14.87
CA ALA A 255 16.65 -15.67 -14.09
C ALA A 255 16.85 -14.41 -14.95
N GLU A 256 17.19 -14.56 -16.22
CA GLU A 256 17.25 -13.49 -17.23
C GLU A 256 15.91 -12.87 -17.56
N MET A 257 14.78 -13.49 -17.18
CA MET A 257 13.44 -12.93 -17.36
C MET A 257 12.96 -12.13 -16.13
N SER A 258 13.75 -12.09 -15.07
CA SER A 258 13.39 -11.36 -13.86
C SER A 258 13.36 -9.83 -14.07
N ASN A 259 12.56 -9.13 -13.24
CA ASN A 259 12.37 -7.69 -13.28
C ASN A 259 13.64 -6.90 -12.90
N VAL A 260 13.58 -5.59 -13.11
CA VAL A 260 14.72 -4.68 -12.87
C VAL A 260 15.28 -4.77 -11.46
N PHE A 261 14.43 -4.89 -10.43
CA PHE A 261 14.88 -4.94 -9.03
C PHE A 261 15.65 -6.24 -8.73
N THR A 262 15.16 -7.36 -9.22
CA THR A 262 15.85 -8.65 -9.11
C THR A 262 17.18 -8.63 -9.87
N ARG A 263 17.24 -8.00 -11.05
CA ARG A 263 18.49 -7.85 -11.79
C ARG A 263 19.50 -6.95 -11.07
N ILE A 264 19.05 -5.88 -10.42
CA ILE A 264 19.92 -5.05 -9.56
C ILE A 264 20.49 -5.91 -8.43
N GLN A 265 19.65 -6.70 -7.76
CA GLN A 265 20.08 -7.62 -6.70
C GLN A 265 21.15 -8.61 -7.20
N LEU A 266 20.92 -9.22 -8.35
CA LEU A 266 21.89 -10.14 -8.98
C LEU A 266 23.20 -9.43 -9.37
N ALA A 267 23.13 -8.17 -9.83
CA ALA A 267 24.31 -7.36 -10.15
C ALA A 267 25.11 -6.97 -8.90
N LEU A 268 24.42 -6.63 -7.80
CA LEU A 268 25.04 -6.35 -6.50
C LEU A 268 25.83 -7.56 -5.97
N PHE A 269 25.34 -8.78 -6.23
CA PHE A 269 26.06 -10.02 -5.88
C PHE A 269 27.05 -10.51 -6.96
N GLY A 270 27.24 -9.74 -8.03
CA GLY A 270 28.17 -10.10 -9.12
C GLY A 270 27.73 -11.34 -9.91
N VAL A 271 26.48 -11.76 -9.83
CA VAL A 271 25.92 -12.86 -10.62
C VAL A 271 25.78 -12.43 -12.08
N VAL A 272 25.22 -11.24 -12.32
CA VAL A 272 25.16 -10.62 -13.65
C VAL A 272 26.01 -9.34 -13.69
N PRO A 273 26.51 -8.95 -14.85
CA PRO A 273 27.23 -7.69 -14.98
C PRO A 273 26.27 -6.49 -14.93
N TRP A 274 26.73 -5.34 -14.44
CA TRP A 274 25.92 -4.12 -14.34
C TRP A 274 25.37 -3.61 -15.67
N PHE A 275 25.90 -4.04 -16.82
CA PHE A 275 25.32 -3.69 -18.10
C PHE A 275 23.94 -4.37 -18.34
N ALA A 276 23.62 -5.44 -17.61
CA ALA A 276 22.30 -6.08 -17.66
C ALA A 276 21.20 -5.27 -16.96
N VAL A 277 21.59 -4.24 -16.18
CA VAL A 277 20.69 -3.29 -15.51
C VAL A 277 20.55 -2.04 -16.37
N PRO A 278 19.35 -1.45 -16.55
CA PRO A 278 19.17 -0.18 -17.25
C PRO A 278 20.03 0.93 -16.63
N MET A 279 20.59 1.79 -17.50
CA MET A 279 21.42 2.90 -17.05
C MET A 279 20.57 4.00 -16.42
N MET A 280 20.87 4.33 -15.17
CA MET A 280 20.26 5.44 -14.44
C MET A 280 21.35 6.35 -13.88
N PRO A 281 21.70 7.45 -14.62
CA PRO A 281 22.77 8.33 -14.17
C PRO A 281 22.34 9.11 -12.92
N VAL A 282 23.19 9.14 -11.92
CA VAL A 282 22.93 9.89 -10.66
C VAL A 282 22.77 11.40 -10.92
N GLU A 283 23.23 11.89 -12.05
CA GLU A 283 23.10 13.25 -12.53
C GLU A 283 21.62 13.67 -12.77
N ILE A 284 20.68 12.73 -12.80
CA ILE A 284 19.22 13.01 -12.76
C ILE A 284 18.87 13.91 -11.57
N MET A 285 19.58 13.79 -10.44
CA MET A 285 19.41 14.67 -9.26
C MET A 285 19.62 16.16 -9.55
N LEU A 286 20.32 16.50 -10.64
CA LEU A 286 20.66 17.89 -11.00
C LEU A 286 19.73 18.46 -12.07
N LEU A 287 18.77 17.69 -12.57
CA LEU A 287 17.83 18.14 -13.59
C LEU A 287 16.90 19.24 -13.04
N PRO A 288 16.53 20.24 -13.83
CA PRO A 288 15.53 21.23 -13.42
C PRO A 288 14.12 20.62 -13.44
N GLN A 289 13.22 21.14 -12.60
CA GLN A 289 11.85 20.62 -12.45
C GLN A 289 11.04 20.55 -13.76
N TRP A 290 11.30 21.45 -14.71
CA TRP A 290 10.63 21.43 -16.02
C TRP A 290 11.05 20.25 -16.90
N PHE A 291 12.19 19.62 -16.63
CA PHE A 291 12.70 18.53 -17.44
C PHE A 291 11.77 17.31 -17.41
N PRO A 292 11.51 16.64 -18.55
CA PRO A 292 10.54 15.53 -18.63
C PRO A 292 10.80 14.38 -17.64
N PHE A 293 12.06 14.10 -17.32
CA PHE A 293 12.47 13.00 -16.42
C PHE A 293 12.88 13.47 -15.01
N HIS A 294 12.44 14.66 -14.59
CA HIS A 294 12.71 15.13 -13.24
C HIS A 294 11.96 14.26 -12.20
N LEU A 295 12.60 13.97 -11.07
CA LEU A 295 12.07 13.08 -10.03
C LEU A 295 10.73 13.55 -9.43
N SER A 296 10.39 14.85 -9.48
CA SER A 296 9.07 15.33 -9.06
C SER A 296 7.90 14.86 -9.94
N LYS A 297 8.16 14.11 -11.00
CA LYS A 297 7.14 13.59 -11.93
C LYS A 297 6.80 12.12 -11.67
N VAL A 298 7.50 11.46 -10.78
CA VAL A 298 7.19 10.12 -10.30
C VAL A 298 6.65 10.17 -8.87
N SER A 299 5.98 9.12 -8.43
CA SER A 299 5.42 9.01 -7.07
C SER A 299 6.50 9.05 -5.98
N TYR A 300 6.08 9.28 -4.74
CA TYR A 300 7.02 9.33 -3.62
C TYR A 300 7.76 8.01 -3.41
N TRP A 301 7.04 6.88 -3.49
CA TRP A 301 7.67 5.55 -3.35
C TRP A 301 8.71 5.30 -4.44
N ALA A 302 8.43 5.73 -5.68
CA ALA A 302 9.39 5.63 -6.76
C ALA A 302 10.63 6.49 -6.49
N ARG A 303 10.47 7.73 -5.97
CA ARG A 303 11.60 8.61 -5.62
C ARG A 303 12.44 8.06 -4.50
N THR A 304 11.82 7.67 -3.38
CA THR A 304 12.55 7.19 -2.20
C THR A 304 13.29 5.89 -2.46
N VAL A 305 12.76 5.03 -3.32
CA VAL A 305 13.45 3.80 -3.77
C VAL A 305 14.55 4.13 -4.78
N THR A 306 14.27 5.01 -5.76
CA THR A 306 15.18 5.27 -6.88
C THR A 306 16.40 6.10 -6.46
N VAL A 307 16.26 7.12 -5.62
CA VAL A 307 17.38 8.02 -5.27
C VAL A 307 18.59 7.27 -4.72
N PRO A 308 18.49 6.40 -3.69
CA PRO A 308 19.64 5.61 -3.27
C PRO A 308 20.12 4.63 -4.36
N LEU A 309 19.24 4.09 -5.21
CA LEU A 309 19.64 3.22 -6.33
C LEU A 309 20.45 3.97 -7.38
N LEU A 310 20.21 5.27 -7.62
CA LEU A 310 21.06 6.09 -8.50
C LEU A 310 22.51 6.10 -8.03
N VAL A 311 22.73 6.19 -6.73
CA VAL A 311 24.07 6.14 -6.12
C VAL A 311 24.68 4.74 -6.29
N LEU A 312 23.91 3.68 -6.04
CA LEU A 312 24.36 2.31 -6.23
C LEU A 312 24.73 2.04 -7.71
N ASN A 313 23.92 2.53 -8.66
CA ASN A 313 24.20 2.42 -10.09
C ASN A 313 25.50 3.16 -10.48
N ALA A 314 25.75 4.34 -9.89
CA ALA A 314 26.97 5.11 -10.13
C ALA A 314 28.21 4.48 -9.49
N LYS A 315 28.09 3.85 -8.30
CA LYS A 315 29.19 3.24 -7.55
C LYS A 315 29.45 1.79 -7.93
N ARG A 316 28.41 1.05 -8.39
CA ARG A 316 28.47 -0.37 -8.77
C ARG A 316 29.15 -1.25 -7.71
N PRO A 317 28.70 -1.17 -6.44
CA PRO A 317 29.31 -1.93 -5.37
C PRO A 317 29.07 -3.43 -5.56
N LEU A 318 29.90 -4.25 -4.94
CA LEU A 318 29.70 -5.68 -4.84
C LEU A 318 29.42 -6.08 -3.40
N ALA A 319 28.52 -7.05 -3.23
CA ALA A 319 28.21 -7.66 -1.95
C ALA A 319 29.46 -8.27 -1.31
N LYS A 320 29.59 -8.16 0.00
CA LYS A 320 30.65 -8.87 0.75
C LYS A 320 30.48 -10.37 0.64
N ASN A 321 29.24 -10.86 0.64
CA ASN A 321 28.86 -12.26 0.41
C ASN A 321 29.81 -13.28 1.07
N PRO A 322 29.93 -13.30 2.39
CA PRO A 322 30.95 -14.09 3.09
C PRO A 322 30.81 -15.61 2.86
N ARG A 323 29.64 -16.09 2.48
CA ARG A 323 29.39 -17.50 2.14
C ARG A 323 29.73 -17.84 0.68
N GLY A 324 30.02 -16.85 -0.16
CA GLY A 324 30.39 -17.05 -1.58
C GLY A 324 29.27 -17.64 -2.43
N VAL A 325 28.01 -17.51 -2.03
CA VAL A 325 26.86 -18.13 -2.71
C VAL A 325 26.59 -17.46 -4.05
N ARG A 326 26.41 -18.25 -5.09
CA ARG A 326 26.03 -17.83 -6.44
C ARG A 326 24.82 -18.64 -6.90
N VAL A 327 24.11 -18.15 -7.91
CA VAL A 327 22.90 -18.77 -8.47
C VAL A 327 22.96 -18.84 -10.01
N ASP A 328 24.14 -19.12 -10.53
CA ASP A 328 24.37 -19.24 -11.98
C ASP A 328 23.49 -20.33 -12.61
N GLU A 329 23.15 -21.36 -11.85
CA GLU A 329 22.28 -22.47 -12.25
C GLU A 329 20.82 -22.06 -12.51
N LEU A 330 20.42 -20.84 -12.19
CA LEU A 330 19.06 -20.34 -12.47
C LEU A 330 18.92 -19.76 -13.87
N PHE A 331 20.01 -19.61 -14.61
CA PHE A 331 20.02 -19.03 -15.94
C PHE A 331 19.96 -20.13 -17.02
N VAL A 332 19.21 -19.86 -18.09
CA VAL A 332 19.18 -20.72 -19.29
C VAL A 332 20.43 -20.51 -20.13
N ALA A 333 20.90 -19.25 -20.22
CA ALA A 333 22.17 -18.91 -20.84
C ALA A 333 23.17 -18.45 -19.76
N PRO A 334 24.51 -18.53 -20.01
CA PRO A 334 25.49 -18.06 -19.04
C PRO A 334 25.18 -16.63 -18.55
N PRO A 335 25.21 -16.34 -17.22
CA PRO A 335 24.83 -15.04 -16.66
C PRO A 335 25.57 -13.84 -17.23
N VAL A 336 26.83 -14.04 -17.68
CA VAL A 336 27.63 -13.01 -18.35
C VAL A 336 27.01 -12.52 -19.65
N ASN A 337 26.18 -13.35 -20.28
CA ASN A 337 25.44 -13.02 -21.50
C ASN A 337 24.03 -12.49 -21.23
N ALA A 338 23.66 -12.29 -19.96
CA ALA A 338 22.38 -11.71 -19.63
C ALA A 338 22.22 -10.36 -20.34
N GLY A 339 21.30 -10.32 -21.31
CA GLY A 339 21.02 -9.14 -22.11
C GLY A 339 20.23 -8.10 -21.34
N LEU A 340 19.87 -7.01 -22.03
CA LEU A 340 18.99 -5.99 -21.49
C LEU A 340 17.59 -6.56 -21.25
N LEU A 341 16.86 -5.95 -20.29
CA LEU A 341 15.49 -6.32 -19.93
C LEU A 341 14.59 -6.40 -21.18
N PRO A 342 13.73 -7.43 -21.28
CA PRO A 342 12.68 -7.46 -22.29
C PRO A 342 11.66 -6.34 -22.06
N ARG A 343 10.86 -6.02 -23.07
CA ARG A 343 9.75 -5.08 -22.93
C ARG A 343 8.65 -5.71 -22.11
N ALA A 344 8.22 -5.03 -21.04
CA ALA A 344 7.05 -5.43 -20.28
C ALA A 344 5.74 -5.17 -21.07
N GLY A 345 4.70 -5.95 -20.78
CA GLY A 345 3.44 -5.91 -21.53
C GLY A 345 2.76 -4.54 -21.58
N HIS A 346 2.83 -3.76 -20.49
CA HIS A 346 2.23 -2.43 -20.39
C HIS A 346 3.05 -1.32 -21.11
N GLN A 347 4.32 -1.59 -21.46
CA GLN A 347 5.18 -0.57 -22.07
C GLN A 347 4.88 -0.38 -23.55
N SER A 348 4.65 0.88 -23.97
CA SER A 348 4.47 1.23 -25.38
C SER A 348 5.69 0.83 -26.22
N PRO A 349 5.53 0.09 -27.33
CA PRO A 349 6.66 -0.33 -28.17
C PRO A 349 7.50 0.85 -28.66
N ALA A 350 6.87 1.95 -29.07
CA ALA A 350 7.55 3.14 -29.60
C ALA A 350 8.37 3.85 -28.51
N TRP A 351 7.76 4.09 -27.34
CA TRP A 351 8.46 4.70 -26.22
C TRP A 351 9.57 3.80 -25.68
N PHE A 352 9.33 2.49 -25.60
CA PHE A 352 10.35 1.54 -25.17
C PHE A 352 11.56 1.54 -26.12
N ALA A 353 11.33 1.56 -27.45
CA ALA A 353 12.41 1.66 -28.42
C ALA A 353 13.19 2.98 -28.27
N CYS A 354 12.50 4.12 -28.08
CA CYS A 354 13.13 5.41 -27.80
C CYS A 354 14.02 5.36 -26.55
N PHE A 355 13.50 4.82 -25.45
CA PHE A 355 14.27 4.71 -24.21
C PHE A 355 15.44 3.71 -24.30
N ARG A 356 15.32 2.67 -25.13
CA ARG A 356 16.44 1.75 -25.43
C ARG A 356 17.58 2.47 -26.13
N VAL A 357 17.28 3.34 -27.10
CA VAL A 357 18.28 4.17 -27.75
C VAL A 357 18.92 5.13 -26.74
N LEU A 358 18.10 5.77 -25.88
CA LEU A 358 18.58 6.66 -24.84
C LEU A 358 19.48 5.91 -23.84
N ASP A 359 19.11 4.71 -23.39
CA ASP A 359 19.94 3.85 -22.52
C ASP A 359 21.30 3.56 -23.17
N GLY A 360 21.32 3.24 -24.48
CA GLY A 360 22.56 3.05 -25.24
C GLY A 360 23.44 4.31 -25.27
N LEU A 361 22.85 5.47 -25.50
CA LEU A 361 23.56 6.76 -25.50
C LEU A 361 24.11 7.09 -24.09
N LEU A 362 23.32 6.90 -23.06
CA LEU A 362 23.76 7.12 -21.67
C LEU A 362 24.94 6.23 -21.31
N ARG A 363 24.93 4.96 -21.72
CA ARG A 363 26.06 4.03 -21.50
C ARG A 363 27.33 4.49 -22.20
N LEU A 364 27.22 4.97 -23.45
CA LEU A 364 28.37 5.49 -24.22
C LEU A 364 28.94 6.78 -23.58
N THR A 365 28.09 7.59 -22.97
CA THR A 365 28.48 8.88 -22.39
C THR A 365 28.76 8.82 -20.88
N ASP A 366 28.54 7.70 -20.21
CA ASP A 366 28.73 7.55 -18.74
C ASP A 366 30.13 7.98 -18.29
N GLY A 367 31.17 7.58 -19.03
CA GLY A 367 32.56 7.97 -18.76
C GLY A 367 32.90 9.44 -19.04
N LEU A 368 32.03 10.17 -19.74
CA LEU A 368 32.24 11.57 -20.11
C LEU A 368 31.68 12.56 -19.08
N PHE A 369 30.85 12.10 -18.14
CA PHE A 369 30.35 12.96 -17.07
C PHE A 369 31.51 13.46 -16.20
N PRO A 370 31.67 14.79 -15.99
CA PRO A 370 32.71 15.32 -15.14
C PRO A 370 32.59 14.79 -13.71
N ARG A 371 33.70 14.39 -13.10
CA ARG A 371 33.74 13.88 -11.72
C ARG A 371 33.06 14.82 -10.73
N TYR A 372 33.30 16.13 -10.87
CA TYR A 372 32.66 17.14 -10.04
C TYR A 372 31.14 17.12 -10.12
N THR A 373 30.58 16.97 -11.33
CA THR A 373 29.12 16.90 -11.55
C THR A 373 28.55 15.65 -10.87
N ARG A 374 29.21 14.50 -11.05
CA ARG A 374 28.81 13.22 -10.42
C ARG A 374 28.84 13.29 -8.90
N GLU A 375 29.92 13.84 -8.34
CA GLU A 375 30.04 14.02 -6.89
C GLU A 375 28.99 15.00 -6.33
N ARG A 376 28.68 16.08 -7.08
CA ARG A 376 27.59 17.00 -6.71
C ARG A 376 26.24 16.28 -6.71
N ALA A 377 25.96 15.47 -7.71
CA ALA A 377 24.73 14.69 -7.81
C ALA A 377 24.60 13.68 -6.67
N ILE A 378 25.70 12.97 -6.33
CA ILE A 378 25.73 12.05 -5.18
C ILE A 378 25.46 12.81 -3.88
N ARG A 379 26.10 13.99 -3.65
CA ARG A 379 25.79 14.78 -2.45
C ARG A 379 24.32 15.19 -2.37
N GLN A 380 23.70 15.58 -3.49
CA GLN A 380 22.25 15.87 -3.51
C GLN A 380 21.40 14.63 -3.22
N ALA A 381 21.80 13.45 -3.71
CA ALA A 381 21.09 12.20 -3.40
C ALA A 381 21.20 11.86 -1.91
N VAL A 382 22.38 12.00 -1.31
CA VAL A 382 22.58 11.80 0.14
C VAL A 382 21.74 12.80 0.93
N GLN A 383 21.80 14.10 0.58
CA GLN A 383 20.98 15.13 1.24
C GLN A 383 19.48 14.81 1.16
N PHE A 384 18.99 14.37 0.01
CA PHE A 384 17.59 13.95 -0.15
C PHE A 384 17.21 12.83 0.82
N VAL A 385 18.09 11.82 0.97
CA VAL A 385 17.88 10.70 1.89
C VAL A 385 17.96 11.17 3.33
N ASP A 386 18.97 11.96 3.72
CA ASP A 386 19.16 12.46 5.08
C ASP A 386 17.95 13.27 5.58
N GLU A 387 17.39 14.14 4.72
CA GLU A 387 16.20 14.95 5.04
C GLU A 387 14.93 14.12 5.26
N ARG A 388 14.85 12.92 4.66
CA ARG A 388 13.65 12.07 4.65
C ARG A 388 13.81 10.76 5.39
N LEU A 389 14.83 10.67 6.24
CA LEU A 389 15.17 9.41 6.90
C LEU A 389 14.19 8.99 8.00
N ASN A 390 13.32 9.88 8.48
CA ASN A 390 12.21 9.61 9.43
C ASN A 390 12.63 8.90 10.74
N GLY A 391 13.86 9.12 11.20
CA GLY A 391 14.36 8.44 12.40
C GLY A 391 14.29 6.92 12.27
N GLU A 392 13.69 6.26 13.25
CA GLU A 392 13.57 4.79 13.29
C GLU A 392 12.53 4.20 12.33
N ASP A 393 11.74 5.01 11.63
CA ASP A 393 10.79 4.52 10.62
C ASP A 393 11.41 4.46 9.22
N GLY A 394 12.63 4.98 9.08
CA GLY A 394 13.44 4.82 7.89
C GLY A 394 12.96 5.63 6.68
N LEU A 395 13.72 5.55 5.60
CA LEU A 395 13.45 6.31 4.38
C LEU A 395 12.10 5.89 3.75
N GLY A 396 11.19 6.87 3.60
CA GLY A 396 9.88 6.65 3.02
C GLY A 396 9.01 5.64 3.79
N ALA A 397 9.49 5.16 4.94
CA ALA A 397 8.86 4.17 5.81
C ALA A 397 8.42 2.88 5.07
N ILE A 398 9.15 2.51 4.01
CA ILE A 398 8.93 1.29 3.22
C ILE A 398 10.24 0.51 3.03
N TYR A 399 10.18 -0.81 3.14
CA TYR A 399 11.34 -1.71 3.09
C TYR A 399 12.30 -1.43 1.94
N PRO A 400 11.87 -1.31 0.65
CA PRO A 400 12.83 -1.14 -0.45
C PRO A 400 13.65 0.17 -0.34
N ALA A 401 13.03 1.25 0.11
CA ALA A 401 13.72 2.53 0.30
C ALA A 401 14.68 2.47 1.48
N MET A 402 14.27 1.87 2.60
CA MET A 402 15.11 1.64 3.77
C MET A 402 16.35 0.81 3.42
N ALA A 403 16.16 -0.37 2.79
CA ALA A 403 17.24 -1.28 2.40
C ALA A 403 18.24 -0.59 1.45
N ASN A 404 17.71 0.11 0.43
CA ASN A 404 18.52 0.84 -0.53
C ASN A 404 19.34 1.97 0.13
N SER A 405 18.77 2.66 1.13
CA SER A 405 19.50 3.72 1.87
C SER A 405 20.68 3.15 2.68
N VAL A 406 20.48 2.00 3.34
CA VAL A 406 21.57 1.31 4.06
C VAL A 406 22.67 0.90 3.10
N MET A 407 22.31 0.30 1.96
CA MET A 407 23.27 -0.09 0.91
C MET A 407 24.00 1.12 0.33
N MET A 408 23.31 2.25 0.11
CA MET A 408 23.88 3.51 -0.35
C MET A 408 24.94 4.03 0.61
N TYR A 409 24.64 4.13 1.91
CA TYR A 409 25.61 4.57 2.92
C TYR A 409 26.84 3.64 2.98
N ALA A 410 26.60 2.32 2.94
CA ALA A 410 27.69 1.34 2.90
C ALA A 410 28.58 1.50 1.65
N ALA A 411 27.98 1.69 0.47
CA ALA A 411 28.68 1.87 -0.80
C ALA A 411 29.50 3.18 -0.86
N LEU A 412 29.08 4.19 -0.08
CA LEU A 412 29.80 5.47 0.07
C LEU A 412 30.86 5.42 1.16
N GLY A 413 31.01 4.30 1.88
CA GLY A 413 32.02 4.12 2.90
C GLY A 413 31.69 4.74 4.27
N TYR A 414 30.44 5.05 4.53
CA TYR A 414 29.99 5.47 5.86
C TYR A 414 30.21 4.31 6.85
N PRO A 415 30.81 4.54 8.02
CA PRO A 415 31.03 3.50 9.03
C PRO A 415 29.69 3.01 9.61
N GLU A 416 29.68 1.81 10.20
CA GLU A 416 28.44 1.17 10.69
C GLU A 416 27.78 1.95 11.83
N ASP A 417 28.59 2.64 12.65
CA ASP A 417 28.16 3.50 13.75
C ASP A 417 27.80 4.93 13.31
N HIS A 418 27.90 5.26 12.02
CA HIS A 418 27.43 6.56 11.53
C HIS A 418 25.94 6.71 11.82
N PRO A 419 25.48 7.81 12.46
CA PRO A 419 24.10 7.95 12.95
C PRO A 419 23.04 7.61 11.91
N ASN A 420 23.16 8.15 10.69
CA ASN A 420 22.18 7.93 9.62
C ASN A 420 22.19 6.48 9.10
N ARG A 421 23.39 5.87 8.96
CA ARG A 421 23.49 4.46 8.54
C ARG A 421 22.94 3.52 9.62
N ALA A 422 23.31 3.76 10.88
CA ALA A 422 22.85 2.96 12.01
C ALA A 422 21.33 3.02 12.21
N ILE A 423 20.74 4.23 12.11
CA ILE A 423 19.28 4.37 12.25
C ILE A 423 18.53 3.75 11.08
N ALA A 424 19.01 3.94 9.84
CA ALA A 424 18.46 3.30 8.65
C ALA A 424 18.51 1.76 8.75
N ARG A 425 19.58 1.21 9.35
CA ARG A 425 19.67 -0.24 9.55
C ARG A 425 18.69 -0.75 10.62
N ARG A 426 18.56 -0.03 11.74
CA ARG A 426 17.60 -0.39 12.81
C ARG A 426 16.16 -0.31 12.35
N SER A 427 15.81 0.62 11.45
CA SER A 427 14.45 0.75 10.96
C SER A 427 13.93 -0.52 10.27
N LEU A 428 14.83 -1.30 9.66
CA LEU A 428 14.47 -2.59 9.03
C LEU A 428 14.09 -3.68 10.05
N GLU A 429 14.64 -3.61 11.27
CA GLU A 429 14.34 -4.60 12.32
C GLU A 429 12.90 -4.48 12.82
N LYS A 430 12.33 -3.26 12.78
CA LYS A 430 10.91 -3.05 13.12
C LYS A 430 9.94 -3.71 12.15
N LEU A 431 10.38 -4.05 10.94
CA LEU A 431 9.57 -4.72 9.95
C LEU A 431 9.57 -6.25 10.09
N LEU A 432 10.37 -6.79 11.01
CA LEU A 432 10.38 -8.24 11.25
C LEU A 432 9.17 -8.67 12.05
N VAL A 433 8.48 -9.67 11.53
CA VAL A 433 7.46 -10.43 12.24
C VAL A 433 8.07 -11.78 12.60
N ILE A 434 8.08 -12.10 13.89
CA ILE A 434 8.68 -13.32 14.42
C ILE A 434 7.61 -14.05 15.23
N HIS A 435 7.22 -15.23 14.74
CA HIS A 435 6.30 -16.12 15.44
C HIS A 435 7.08 -17.12 16.28
N ASP A 436 6.76 -17.17 17.56
CA ASP A 436 7.29 -18.14 18.52
C ASP A 436 6.22 -19.19 18.90
N ASP A 437 5.14 -19.25 18.11
CA ASP A 437 4.07 -20.22 18.19
C ASP A 437 4.44 -21.53 17.45
N GLU A 438 3.45 -22.38 17.23
CA GLU A 438 3.62 -23.68 16.54
C GLU A 438 4.16 -23.55 15.11
N THR A 439 4.00 -22.39 14.47
CA THR A 439 4.52 -22.14 13.11
C THR A 439 6.03 -21.99 13.12
N ASP A 440 6.59 -21.37 14.16
CA ASP A 440 8.03 -21.12 14.34
C ASP A 440 8.64 -20.48 13.08
N GLU A 441 7.95 -19.48 12.55
CA GLU A 441 8.28 -18.77 11.31
C GLU A 441 8.65 -17.31 11.56
N ALA A 442 9.32 -16.70 10.60
CA ALA A 442 9.51 -15.25 10.56
C ALA A 442 9.46 -14.75 9.12
N TYR A 443 9.04 -13.50 8.95
CA TYR A 443 9.13 -12.78 7.70
C TYR A 443 9.35 -11.28 7.93
N CYS A 444 9.87 -10.61 6.93
CA CYS A 444 9.96 -9.14 6.93
C CYS A 444 8.77 -8.58 6.15
N GLN A 445 8.03 -7.65 6.75
CA GLN A 445 6.92 -6.98 6.11
C GLN A 445 7.37 -5.70 5.39
N PRO A 446 6.60 -5.18 4.40
CA PRO A 446 7.03 -4.05 3.59
C PRO A 446 6.96 -2.70 4.30
N CYS A 447 6.04 -2.53 5.24
CA CYS A 447 5.83 -1.32 6.03
C CYS A 447 4.87 -1.61 7.18
N LEU A 448 4.62 -0.61 8.02
CA LEU A 448 3.64 -0.65 9.11
C LEU A 448 2.51 0.35 8.81
N SER A 449 1.29 0.04 9.24
CA SER A 449 0.06 0.80 8.94
C SER A 449 -0.71 1.29 10.17
N PRO A 450 -0.05 1.84 11.22
CA PRO A 450 -0.73 2.15 12.47
C PRO A 450 -1.81 3.22 12.33
N VAL A 451 -1.63 4.20 11.45
CA VAL A 451 -2.62 5.27 11.23
C VAL A 451 -3.86 4.72 10.54
N TRP A 452 -3.66 3.92 9.49
CA TRP A 452 -4.71 3.24 8.74
C TRP A 452 -5.50 2.26 9.61
N ASP A 453 -4.80 1.38 10.31
CA ASP A 453 -5.43 0.39 11.19
C ASP A 453 -6.20 1.03 12.33
N THR A 454 -5.65 2.08 12.96
CA THR A 454 -6.31 2.79 14.06
C THR A 454 -7.58 3.50 13.60
N SER A 455 -7.52 4.17 12.46
CA SER A 455 -8.68 4.90 11.93
C SER A 455 -9.82 3.96 11.52
N LEU A 456 -9.51 2.84 10.86
CA LEU A 456 -10.51 1.84 10.44
C LEU A 456 -11.08 1.06 11.63
N ALA A 457 -10.23 0.70 12.60
CA ALA A 457 -10.70 0.07 13.86
C ALA A 457 -11.65 1.01 14.63
N ALA A 458 -11.33 2.31 14.69
CA ALA A 458 -12.20 3.31 15.29
C ALA A 458 -13.57 3.39 14.59
N HIS A 459 -13.59 3.39 13.24
CA HIS A 459 -14.85 3.37 12.48
C HIS A 459 -15.70 2.13 12.78
N ALA A 460 -15.09 0.95 12.82
CA ALA A 460 -15.78 -0.31 13.13
C ALA A 460 -16.36 -0.30 14.56
N LEU A 461 -15.58 0.16 15.54
CA LEU A 461 -16.01 0.27 16.94
C LEU A 461 -17.13 1.28 17.13
N LEU A 462 -17.04 2.46 16.51
CA LEU A 462 -18.08 3.48 16.56
C LEU A 462 -19.41 3.00 15.94
N GLU A 463 -19.35 2.04 14.99
CA GLU A 463 -20.56 1.46 14.40
C GLU A 463 -21.31 0.55 15.39
N THR A 464 -20.62 0.00 16.39
CA THR A 464 -21.28 -0.90 17.37
C THR A 464 -22.26 -0.18 18.29
N GLY A 465 -22.07 1.14 18.52
CA GLY A 465 -22.88 1.94 19.43
C GLY A 465 -22.71 1.55 20.92
N GLU A 466 -21.66 0.79 21.26
CA GLU A 466 -21.35 0.40 22.63
C GLU A 466 -20.46 1.44 23.32
N PRO A 467 -20.79 1.93 24.54
CA PRO A 467 -19.98 2.96 25.22
C PRO A 467 -18.50 2.57 25.42
N ARG A 468 -18.20 1.29 25.66
CA ARG A 468 -16.81 0.82 25.80
C ARG A 468 -16.03 0.85 24.46
N ALA A 469 -16.72 0.57 23.35
CA ALA A 469 -16.15 0.61 22.02
C ALA A 469 -15.92 2.07 21.58
N GLU A 470 -16.86 2.96 21.89
CA GLU A 470 -16.71 4.40 21.68
C GLU A 470 -15.52 4.98 22.46
N ALA A 471 -15.38 4.61 23.75
CA ALA A 471 -14.24 5.02 24.57
C ALA A 471 -12.90 4.52 24.00
N ALA A 472 -12.85 3.30 23.44
CA ALA A 472 -11.66 2.78 22.80
C ALA A 472 -11.34 3.51 21.49
N ALA A 473 -12.35 3.80 20.67
CA ALA A 473 -12.19 4.60 19.45
C ALA A 473 -11.65 6.02 19.77
N ILE A 474 -12.17 6.67 20.81
CA ILE A 474 -11.67 7.97 21.27
C ILE A 474 -10.19 7.90 21.65
N ARG A 475 -9.76 6.89 22.41
CA ARG A 475 -8.32 6.70 22.73
C ARG A 475 -7.47 6.57 21.46
N GLY A 476 -7.95 5.83 20.46
CA GLY A 476 -7.26 5.71 19.17
C GLY A 476 -7.16 7.05 18.43
N LEU A 477 -8.24 7.84 18.40
CA LEU A 477 -8.25 9.15 17.78
C LEU A 477 -7.41 10.18 18.54
N ASP A 478 -7.34 10.08 19.87
CA ASP A 478 -6.45 10.92 20.70
C ASP A 478 -4.97 10.58 20.46
N TRP A 479 -4.65 9.30 20.19
CA TRP A 479 -3.33 8.89 19.73
C TRP A 479 -3.00 9.44 18.34
N LEU A 480 -3.96 9.45 17.40
CA LEU A 480 -3.79 10.00 16.05
C LEU A 480 -3.62 11.51 16.02
N ARG A 481 -4.29 12.25 16.91
CA ARG A 481 -4.32 13.72 16.87
C ARG A 481 -2.92 14.38 16.87
N PRO A 482 -1.98 14.03 17.75
CA PRO A 482 -0.63 14.61 17.74
C PRO A 482 0.23 14.20 16.54
N LEU A 483 -0.14 13.16 15.80
CA LEU A 483 0.57 12.71 14.60
C LEU A 483 0.21 13.52 13.34
N GLN A 484 -0.75 14.47 13.44
CA GLN A 484 -1.07 15.35 12.32
C GLN A 484 0.15 16.19 11.94
N ILE A 485 0.53 16.14 10.67
CA ILE A 485 1.68 16.85 10.13
C ILE A 485 1.25 18.30 9.87
N LEU A 486 1.78 19.23 10.67
CA LEU A 486 1.40 20.65 10.62
C LEU A 486 2.53 21.59 10.21
N ASP A 487 3.78 21.16 10.30
CA ASP A 487 5.00 21.95 10.17
C ASP A 487 5.91 21.53 9.00
N VAL A 488 5.84 20.27 8.57
CA VAL A 488 6.66 19.76 7.45
C VAL A 488 5.93 19.98 6.13
N ARG A 489 6.58 20.68 5.22
CA ARG A 489 6.13 20.85 3.84
C ARG A 489 6.77 19.77 2.99
N GLY A 490 6.01 18.70 2.71
CA GLY A 490 6.48 17.54 1.96
C GLY A 490 6.70 17.79 0.46
N ASP A 491 7.04 16.74 -0.28
CA ASP A 491 7.38 16.83 -1.71
C ASP A 491 6.22 17.30 -2.59
N TRP A 492 4.97 17.08 -2.14
CA TRP A 492 3.73 17.56 -2.78
C TRP A 492 3.70 19.07 -3.02
N ILE A 493 4.49 19.84 -2.25
CA ILE A 493 4.60 21.31 -2.38
C ILE A 493 5.08 21.73 -3.78
N SER A 494 5.83 20.87 -4.46
CA SER A 494 6.28 21.14 -5.84
C SER A 494 5.13 21.39 -6.82
N ARG A 495 3.93 20.88 -6.47
CA ARG A 495 2.68 21.04 -7.25
C ARG A 495 1.69 21.98 -6.58
N ARG A 496 1.73 22.11 -5.28
CA ARG A 496 0.80 22.88 -4.45
C ARG A 496 1.54 23.78 -3.45
N PRO A 497 2.28 24.82 -3.93
CA PRO A 497 3.16 25.62 -3.08
C PRO A 497 2.41 26.43 -2.03
N ASP A 498 1.13 26.74 -2.23
CA ASP A 498 0.33 27.58 -1.36
C ASP A 498 -0.49 26.76 -0.34
N VAL A 499 -0.51 25.44 -0.45
CA VAL A 499 -1.24 24.54 0.45
C VAL A 499 -0.44 24.35 1.74
N ARG A 500 -1.09 24.51 2.89
CA ARG A 500 -0.46 24.30 4.20
C ARG A 500 -0.50 22.80 4.57
N PRO A 501 0.50 22.26 5.30
CA PRO A 501 0.46 20.90 5.82
C PRO A 501 -0.78 20.67 6.70
N GLY A 502 -1.30 19.45 6.76
CA GLY A 502 -2.51 19.14 7.52
C GLY A 502 -2.95 17.68 7.47
N GLY A 503 -2.19 16.82 6.80
CA GLY A 503 -2.49 15.39 6.66
C GLY A 503 -1.81 14.51 7.71
N TRP A 504 -2.10 13.21 7.65
CA TRP A 504 -1.43 12.16 8.40
C TRP A 504 -0.66 11.25 7.43
N ALA A 505 0.46 10.71 7.89
CA ALA A 505 1.14 9.63 7.19
C ALA A 505 0.42 8.31 7.45
N PHE A 506 0.58 7.35 6.56
CA PHE A 506 0.12 5.96 6.71
C PHE A 506 0.86 5.23 7.85
N GLN A 507 2.17 5.51 7.99
CA GLN A 507 3.08 4.91 8.95
C GLN A 507 3.18 5.73 10.24
N TYR A 508 3.99 5.28 11.21
CA TYR A 508 4.25 6.03 12.46
C TYR A 508 4.88 7.40 12.20
N ALA A 509 5.86 7.47 11.29
CA ALA A 509 6.47 8.73 10.87
C ALA A 509 6.86 8.69 9.39
N ASN A 510 6.25 9.56 8.60
CA ASN A 510 6.64 9.83 7.20
C ASN A 510 6.20 11.25 6.81
N PRO A 511 6.69 12.30 7.50
CA PRO A 511 6.11 13.64 7.42
C PRO A 511 6.26 14.32 6.06
N HIS A 512 7.20 13.88 5.22
CA HIS A 512 7.32 14.38 3.84
C HIS A 512 6.25 13.83 2.89
N TYR A 513 5.55 12.77 3.30
CA TYR A 513 4.58 12.04 2.47
C TYR A 513 3.31 11.71 3.25
N PRO A 514 2.54 12.73 3.67
CA PRO A 514 1.22 12.49 4.25
C PRO A 514 0.32 11.83 3.20
N ASP A 515 -0.54 10.93 3.67
CA ASP A 515 -1.46 10.15 2.84
C ASP A 515 -2.84 10.82 2.79
N VAL A 516 -3.38 11.02 1.59
CA VAL A 516 -4.69 11.65 1.36
C VAL A 516 -5.81 10.75 1.86
N ASP A 517 -5.68 9.44 1.66
CA ASP A 517 -6.67 8.45 2.04
C ASP A 517 -6.78 8.34 3.57
N ASP A 518 -5.64 8.14 4.24
CA ASP A 518 -5.56 8.14 5.71
C ASP A 518 -6.13 9.44 6.30
N THR A 519 -5.74 10.58 5.73
CA THR A 519 -6.21 11.88 6.19
C THR A 519 -7.73 12.01 6.11
N ALA A 520 -8.33 11.55 5.02
CA ALA A 520 -9.78 11.59 4.86
C ALA A 520 -10.47 10.66 5.87
N VAL A 521 -9.97 9.44 6.08
CA VAL A 521 -10.55 8.45 7.00
C VAL A 521 -10.41 8.87 8.45
N VAL A 522 -9.25 9.43 8.86
CA VAL A 522 -9.04 9.99 10.20
C VAL A 522 -10.00 11.15 10.46
N ALA A 523 -10.13 12.09 9.51
CA ALA A 523 -11.04 13.23 9.65
C ALA A 523 -12.50 12.77 9.74
N LEU A 524 -12.93 11.78 8.98
CA LEU A 524 -14.26 11.15 9.07
C LEU A 524 -14.52 10.57 10.47
N ALA A 525 -13.56 9.83 11.04
CA ALA A 525 -13.70 9.24 12.37
C ALA A 525 -13.74 10.31 13.47
N MET A 526 -12.87 11.32 13.40
CA MET A 526 -12.85 12.46 14.33
C MET A 526 -14.15 13.26 14.29
N ASP A 527 -14.69 13.56 13.11
CA ASP A 527 -15.96 14.25 12.96
C ASP A 527 -17.14 13.43 13.51
N ARG A 528 -17.11 12.10 13.31
CA ARG A 528 -18.11 11.21 13.87
C ARG A 528 -18.13 11.26 15.40
N VAL A 529 -16.96 11.18 16.05
CA VAL A 529 -16.85 11.32 17.52
C VAL A 529 -17.25 12.72 17.96
N ALA A 530 -16.81 13.77 17.27
CA ALA A 530 -17.17 15.17 17.61
C ALA A 530 -18.70 15.37 17.65
N LYS A 531 -19.41 14.79 16.69
CA LYS A 531 -20.89 14.85 16.63
C LYS A 531 -21.55 13.98 17.70
N LEU A 532 -21.06 12.78 17.97
CA LEU A 532 -21.60 11.88 18.99
C LEU A 532 -21.43 12.42 20.40
N ALA A 533 -20.23 12.89 20.74
CA ALA A 533 -19.88 13.41 22.05
C ALA A 533 -20.16 14.91 22.23
N ASN A 534 -20.66 15.59 21.19
CA ASN A 534 -20.86 17.05 21.14
C ASN A 534 -19.63 17.82 21.65
N THR A 535 -18.46 17.54 21.07
CA THR A 535 -17.17 18.10 21.47
C THR A 535 -16.47 18.78 20.29
N ASP A 536 -15.70 19.83 20.62
CA ASP A 536 -14.88 20.58 19.66
C ASP A 536 -13.41 20.17 19.67
N VAL A 537 -13.05 19.13 20.40
CA VAL A 537 -11.65 18.72 20.62
C VAL A 537 -10.87 18.42 19.34
N TYR A 538 -11.56 17.98 18.29
CA TYR A 538 -10.98 17.66 16.97
C TYR A 538 -11.21 18.74 15.92
N ARG A 539 -11.89 19.85 16.24
CA ARG A 539 -12.30 20.89 15.28
C ARG A 539 -11.13 21.39 14.42
N ASP A 540 -10.02 21.77 15.04
CA ASP A 540 -8.87 22.34 14.33
C ASP A 540 -8.16 21.28 13.47
N ALA A 541 -8.06 20.05 13.97
CA ALA A 541 -7.47 18.93 13.23
C ALA A 541 -8.30 18.62 11.97
N ILE A 542 -9.61 18.52 12.09
CA ILE A 542 -10.55 18.30 10.96
C ILE A 542 -10.47 19.47 9.96
N ALA A 543 -10.47 20.70 10.42
CA ALA A 543 -10.40 21.88 9.54
C ALA A 543 -9.10 21.89 8.74
N ARG A 544 -7.99 21.53 9.37
CA ARG A 544 -6.67 21.44 8.75
C ARG A 544 -6.57 20.31 7.75
N ALA A 545 -7.09 19.12 8.09
CA ALA A 545 -7.19 17.97 7.19
C ALA A 545 -8.01 18.31 5.94
N ARG A 546 -9.18 18.91 6.13
CA ARG A 546 -10.03 19.35 5.03
C ARG A 546 -9.32 20.33 4.11
N GLU A 547 -8.64 21.35 4.66
CA GLU A 547 -7.88 22.33 3.87
C GLU A 547 -6.81 21.61 3.00
N TRP A 548 -6.06 20.71 3.61
CA TRP A 548 -5.00 19.97 2.93
C TRP A 548 -5.55 19.03 1.86
N VAL A 549 -6.58 18.22 2.17
CA VAL A 549 -7.19 17.29 1.20
C VAL A 549 -7.76 18.05 0.00
N VAL A 550 -8.48 19.16 0.23
CA VAL A 550 -8.99 20.01 -0.86
C VAL A 550 -7.84 20.57 -1.72
N GLY A 551 -6.75 20.99 -1.07
CA GLY A 551 -5.56 21.47 -1.77
C GLY A 551 -4.86 20.41 -2.63
N MET A 552 -5.03 19.14 -2.29
CA MET A 552 -4.43 18.00 -3.00
C MET A 552 -5.30 17.49 -4.17
N GLN A 553 -6.49 18.03 -4.39
CA GLN A 553 -7.35 17.63 -5.51
C GLN A 553 -6.66 17.89 -6.85
N SER A 554 -6.67 16.89 -7.73
CA SER A 554 -6.16 17.01 -9.09
C SER A 554 -7.15 17.75 -10.01
N SER A 555 -6.68 18.23 -11.13
CA SER A 555 -7.47 19.04 -12.09
C SER A 555 -8.63 18.27 -12.73
N ASP A 556 -8.57 16.94 -12.74
CA ASP A 556 -9.67 16.06 -13.16
C ASP A 556 -10.77 15.86 -12.13
N GLY A 557 -10.58 16.38 -10.91
CA GLY A 557 -11.50 16.28 -9.80
C GLY A 557 -11.23 15.11 -8.83
N GLY A 558 -10.33 14.19 -9.16
CA GLY A 558 -9.94 13.06 -8.32
C GLY A 558 -8.74 13.35 -7.42
N TRP A 559 -8.36 12.34 -6.63
CA TRP A 559 -7.16 12.36 -5.78
C TRP A 559 -6.32 11.10 -5.99
N GLY A 560 -4.99 11.30 -6.11
CA GLY A 560 -3.99 10.28 -5.81
C GLY A 560 -3.78 10.16 -4.32
N ALA A 561 -3.10 9.12 -3.86
CA ALA A 561 -2.90 8.89 -2.43
C ALA A 561 -1.90 9.88 -1.80
N PHE A 562 -0.90 10.37 -2.53
CA PHE A 562 0.17 11.21 -1.99
C PHE A 562 0.41 12.50 -2.76
N GLU A 563 0.09 12.55 -4.05
CA GLU A 563 0.49 13.66 -4.92
C GLU A 563 -0.60 14.05 -5.92
N PRO A 564 -0.85 15.36 -6.08
CA PRO A 564 -1.75 15.83 -7.13
C PRO A 564 -1.05 15.81 -8.49
N GLU A 565 -1.82 15.66 -9.57
CA GLU A 565 -1.35 15.75 -10.96
C GLU A 565 -0.24 14.75 -11.33
N ASN A 566 -0.16 13.59 -10.67
CA ASN A 566 0.89 12.59 -10.94
C ASN A 566 0.48 11.63 -12.06
N THR A 567 0.25 12.17 -13.27
CA THR A 567 -0.33 11.46 -14.43
C THR A 567 0.60 11.41 -15.63
N HIS A 568 1.92 11.41 -15.42
CA HIS A 568 2.92 11.40 -16.49
C HIS A 568 3.12 10.01 -17.10
N HIS A 569 2.10 9.43 -17.71
CA HIS A 569 2.02 8.02 -18.15
C HIS A 569 3.17 7.56 -19.07
N TYR A 570 3.80 8.46 -19.86
CA TYR A 570 4.95 8.11 -20.69
C TYR A 570 6.13 7.55 -19.88
N LEU A 571 6.25 7.91 -18.59
CA LEU A 571 7.29 7.42 -17.69
C LEU A 571 7.15 5.91 -17.38
N ASN A 572 5.95 5.35 -17.48
CA ASN A 572 5.76 3.90 -17.32
C ASN A 572 6.42 3.08 -18.44
N SER A 573 6.85 3.72 -19.53
CA SER A 573 7.53 3.04 -20.65
C SER A 573 9.05 3.07 -20.57
N ILE A 574 9.66 3.69 -19.54
CA ILE A 574 11.13 3.63 -19.36
C ILE A 574 11.57 2.21 -18.98
N PRO A 575 12.76 1.76 -19.40
CA PRO A 575 13.22 0.38 -19.10
C PRO A 575 13.28 0.04 -17.62
N PHE A 576 13.49 1.02 -16.74
CA PHE A 576 13.45 0.86 -15.30
C PHE A 576 12.02 0.63 -14.76
N SER A 577 10.99 0.99 -15.52
CA SER A 577 9.57 0.85 -15.14
C SER A 577 8.94 -0.42 -15.70
N ASP A 578 9.62 -1.54 -15.66
CA ASP A 578 9.07 -2.83 -16.09
C ASP A 578 7.92 -3.32 -15.18
N HIS A 579 7.82 -2.77 -13.98
CA HIS A 579 6.73 -3.00 -13.03
C HIS A 579 5.49 -2.11 -13.26
N GLY A 580 5.59 -1.00 -14.03
CA GLY A 580 4.45 -0.13 -14.36
C GLY A 580 3.85 0.68 -13.21
N ALA A 581 4.59 0.92 -12.12
CA ALA A 581 4.08 1.53 -10.90
C ALA A 581 4.87 2.79 -10.46
N LEU A 582 5.34 3.58 -11.42
CA LEU A 582 6.07 4.83 -11.13
C LEU A 582 5.18 6.00 -10.71
N LEU A 583 3.87 5.93 -10.95
CA LEU A 583 2.95 7.06 -10.82
C LEU A 583 1.92 6.83 -9.73
N ASP A 584 1.38 7.94 -9.23
CA ASP A 584 0.28 8.01 -8.26
C ASP A 584 -0.89 8.82 -8.86
N PRO A 585 -1.58 8.29 -9.88
CA PRO A 585 -2.70 8.98 -10.49
C PRO A 585 -3.93 8.98 -9.56
N PRO A 586 -4.89 9.89 -9.75
CA PRO A 586 -6.19 9.82 -9.10
C PRO A 586 -6.87 8.47 -9.31
N THR A 587 -7.55 7.99 -8.27
CA THR A 587 -8.26 6.71 -8.29
C THR A 587 -9.61 6.81 -7.59
N ALA A 588 -10.56 5.94 -7.99
CA ALA A 588 -11.93 5.99 -7.50
C ALA A 588 -12.04 5.69 -6.00
N ASP A 589 -11.20 4.79 -5.48
CA ASP A 589 -11.21 4.42 -4.06
C ASP A 589 -10.78 5.58 -3.15
N VAL A 590 -9.66 6.25 -3.44
CA VAL A 590 -9.19 7.44 -2.67
C VAL A 590 -10.15 8.62 -2.86
N SER A 591 -10.57 8.89 -4.12
CA SER A 591 -11.49 9.99 -4.42
C SER A 591 -12.86 9.80 -3.75
N GLY A 592 -13.31 8.56 -3.63
CA GLY A 592 -14.54 8.21 -2.91
C GLY A 592 -14.47 8.60 -1.44
N ARG A 593 -13.37 8.29 -0.75
CA ARG A 593 -13.20 8.66 0.66
C ARG A 593 -13.05 10.16 0.87
N CYS A 594 -12.37 10.86 -0.02
CA CYS A 594 -12.30 12.32 0.01
C CYS A 594 -13.68 12.96 -0.17
N LEU A 595 -14.48 12.50 -1.13
CA LEU A 595 -15.87 12.99 -1.30
C LEU A 595 -16.73 12.66 -0.08
N SER A 596 -16.59 11.45 0.49
CA SER A 596 -17.28 11.04 1.71
C SER A 596 -16.96 11.98 2.87
N MET A 597 -15.69 12.35 3.05
CA MET A 597 -15.24 13.29 4.07
C MET A 597 -15.88 14.67 3.86
N LEU A 598 -15.78 15.23 2.66
CA LEU A 598 -16.37 16.53 2.35
C LEU A 598 -17.88 16.54 2.61
N ALA A 599 -18.59 15.50 2.16
CA ALA A 599 -20.03 15.38 2.36
C ALA A 599 -20.41 15.25 3.84
N GLN A 600 -19.69 14.47 4.64
CA GLN A 600 -19.92 14.32 6.08
C GLN A 600 -19.67 15.64 6.84
N LEU A 601 -18.71 16.47 6.38
CA LEU A 601 -18.45 17.80 6.89
C LEU A 601 -19.48 18.85 6.44
N GLY A 602 -20.52 18.46 5.69
CA GLY A 602 -21.63 19.32 5.25
C GLY A 602 -21.40 20.00 3.90
N GLU A 603 -20.39 19.57 3.15
CA GLU A 603 -20.15 20.07 1.80
C GLU A 603 -21.01 19.29 0.79
N THR A 604 -21.75 20.02 -0.01
CA THR A 604 -22.60 19.46 -1.08
C THR A 604 -22.11 19.93 -2.44
N THR A 605 -22.58 19.28 -3.49
CA THR A 605 -22.31 19.71 -4.87
C THR A 605 -22.81 21.12 -5.18
N GLY A 606 -23.75 21.64 -4.38
CA GLY A 606 -24.30 22.99 -4.52
C GLY A 606 -23.47 24.09 -3.83
N ASN A 607 -22.75 23.76 -2.74
CA ASN A 607 -21.99 24.73 -1.95
C ASN A 607 -20.47 24.55 -2.01
N SER A 608 -19.97 23.44 -2.59
CA SER A 608 -18.54 23.11 -2.67
C SER A 608 -18.14 22.67 -4.08
N PRO A 609 -17.34 23.49 -4.79
CA PRO A 609 -16.77 23.09 -6.07
C PRO A 609 -15.92 21.82 -5.98
N PRO A 610 -15.06 21.62 -4.94
CA PRO A 610 -14.31 20.35 -4.79
C PRO A 610 -15.22 19.12 -4.70
N ALA A 611 -16.31 19.19 -3.92
CA ALA A 611 -17.25 18.08 -3.80
C ALA A 611 -17.96 17.79 -5.14
N ARG A 612 -18.30 18.82 -5.92
CA ARG A 612 -18.89 18.66 -7.24
C ARG A 612 -17.90 17.99 -8.22
N PHE A 613 -16.66 18.49 -8.30
CA PHE A 613 -15.64 17.90 -9.19
C PHE A 613 -15.33 16.45 -8.80
N ALA A 614 -15.28 16.15 -7.50
CA ALA A 614 -15.12 14.78 -7.02
C ALA A 614 -16.26 13.86 -7.45
N LEU A 615 -17.51 14.33 -7.35
CA LEU A 615 -18.65 13.57 -7.81
C LEU A 615 -18.58 13.33 -9.33
N ASP A 616 -18.30 14.39 -10.11
CA ASP A 616 -18.18 14.29 -11.56
C ASP A 616 -17.08 13.29 -11.95
N TYR A 617 -15.93 13.32 -11.27
CA TYR A 617 -14.84 12.36 -11.44
C TYR A 617 -15.31 10.91 -11.19
N LEU A 618 -15.90 10.63 -10.01
CA LEU A 618 -16.36 9.29 -9.68
C LEU A 618 -17.38 8.76 -10.68
N LEU A 619 -18.30 9.62 -11.13
CA LEU A 619 -19.31 9.21 -12.11
C LEU A 619 -18.71 8.93 -13.50
N ALA A 620 -17.59 9.57 -13.87
CA ALA A 620 -16.88 9.32 -15.10
C ALA A 620 -16.04 8.05 -15.07
N GLU A 621 -15.57 7.65 -13.87
CA GLU A 621 -14.74 6.45 -13.67
C GLU A 621 -15.55 5.15 -13.52
N GLN A 622 -16.90 5.21 -13.53
CA GLN A 622 -17.70 4.00 -13.45
C GLN A 622 -17.50 3.13 -14.69
N GLU A 623 -17.12 1.88 -14.46
CA GLU A 623 -16.94 0.90 -15.53
C GLU A 623 -18.28 0.55 -16.23
N PRO A 624 -18.26 0.05 -17.46
CA PRO A 624 -19.47 -0.28 -18.21
C PRO A 624 -20.38 -1.28 -17.52
N ASP A 625 -19.83 -2.20 -16.73
CA ASP A 625 -20.58 -3.19 -15.94
C ASP A 625 -21.21 -2.61 -14.67
N GLY A 626 -20.84 -1.40 -14.29
CA GLY A 626 -21.31 -0.69 -13.11
C GLY A 626 -20.37 -0.67 -11.92
N SER A 627 -19.25 -1.38 -11.99
CA SER A 627 -18.22 -1.40 -10.94
C SER A 627 -17.30 -0.16 -11.00
N TRP A 628 -16.39 -0.05 -10.03
CA TRP A 628 -15.26 0.86 -10.04
C TRP A 628 -13.97 0.11 -9.73
N TYR A 629 -12.91 0.49 -10.43
CA TYR A 629 -11.56 -0.01 -10.17
C TYR A 629 -11.06 0.44 -8.79
N GLY A 630 -10.49 -0.50 -8.04
CA GLY A 630 -9.84 -0.26 -6.75
C GLY A 630 -8.31 -0.37 -6.88
N ARG A 631 -7.60 0.69 -6.52
CA ARG A 631 -6.14 0.74 -6.63
C ARG A 631 -5.45 0.12 -5.42
N TRP A 632 -5.92 0.43 -4.21
CA TRP A 632 -5.27 0.07 -2.96
C TRP A 632 -5.86 -1.18 -2.30
N GLY A 633 -7.14 -1.41 -2.44
CA GLY A 633 -7.79 -2.68 -2.09
C GLY A 633 -8.14 -3.47 -3.35
N MET A 634 -8.13 -4.79 -3.26
CA MET A 634 -8.37 -5.71 -4.37
C MET A 634 -9.86 -5.95 -4.56
N ASN A 635 -10.33 -5.70 -5.68
CA ASN A 635 -10.12 -4.72 -6.73
C ASN A 635 -11.46 -4.00 -6.98
N TYR A 636 -12.32 -4.53 -7.88
CA TYR A 636 -13.61 -3.93 -8.22
C TYR A 636 -14.62 -3.96 -7.06
N ILE A 637 -14.60 -4.99 -6.19
CA ILE A 637 -15.44 -5.01 -4.98
C ILE A 637 -15.09 -3.82 -4.07
N TYR A 638 -13.79 -3.59 -3.83
CA TYR A 638 -13.29 -2.52 -2.98
C TYR A 638 -13.58 -1.13 -3.56
N GLY A 639 -13.26 -0.91 -4.84
CA GLY A 639 -13.52 0.35 -5.52
C GLY A 639 -15.02 0.68 -5.58
N THR A 640 -15.86 -0.33 -5.83
CA THR A 640 -17.31 -0.16 -5.87
C THR A 640 -17.89 0.17 -4.49
N TRP A 641 -17.38 -0.46 -3.41
CA TRP A 641 -17.77 -0.08 -2.05
C TRP A 641 -17.43 1.38 -1.76
N SER A 642 -16.20 1.80 -2.02
CA SER A 642 -15.76 3.19 -1.76
C SER A 642 -16.60 4.19 -2.55
N ALA A 643 -16.83 3.94 -3.83
CA ALA A 643 -17.65 4.80 -4.67
C ALA A 643 -19.11 4.86 -4.18
N LEU A 644 -19.76 3.73 -3.88
CA LEU A 644 -21.15 3.71 -3.38
C LEU A 644 -21.28 4.42 -2.03
N GLY A 645 -20.30 4.26 -1.13
CA GLY A 645 -20.25 5.03 0.12
C GLY A 645 -20.23 6.54 -0.13
N ALA A 646 -19.39 6.97 -1.06
CA ALA A 646 -19.27 8.37 -1.45
C ALA A 646 -20.54 8.93 -2.11
N LEU A 647 -21.15 8.16 -3.03
CA LEU A 647 -22.40 8.56 -3.69
C LEU A 647 -23.55 8.69 -2.69
N ASN A 648 -23.64 7.77 -1.71
CA ASN A 648 -24.60 7.87 -0.61
C ASN A 648 -24.36 9.11 0.25
N ALA A 649 -23.10 9.36 0.63
CA ALA A 649 -22.73 10.54 1.45
C ALA A 649 -23.03 11.85 0.71
N ALA A 650 -22.75 11.92 -0.60
CA ALA A 650 -23.08 13.05 -1.46
C ALA A 650 -24.59 13.23 -1.71
N GLY A 651 -25.40 12.30 -1.21
CA GLY A 651 -26.86 12.41 -1.25
C GLY A 651 -27.52 11.94 -2.54
N LEU A 652 -26.84 11.17 -3.39
CA LEU A 652 -27.47 10.62 -4.59
C LEU A 652 -28.68 9.75 -4.24
N PRO A 653 -29.76 9.81 -5.01
CA PRO A 653 -30.91 8.92 -4.83
C PRO A 653 -30.54 7.46 -5.07
N PHE A 654 -31.13 6.52 -4.33
CA PHE A 654 -30.94 5.08 -4.54
C PHE A 654 -31.44 4.60 -5.90
N ASP A 655 -32.34 5.34 -6.54
CA ASP A 655 -32.86 5.06 -7.88
C ASP A 655 -32.02 5.67 -9.00
N ASP A 656 -30.94 6.39 -8.70
CA ASP A 656 -29.99 6.84 -9.72
C ASP A 656 -29.48 5.63 -10.52
N PRO A 657 -29.50 5.69 -11.87
CA PRO A 657 -29.11 4.56 -12.71
C PRO A 657 -27.69 4.03 -12.44
N ARG A 658 -26.78 4.87 -11.98
CA ARG A 658 -25.39 4.50 -11.69
C ARG A 658 -25.28 3.73 -10.37
N VAL A 659 -26.03 4.17 -9.34
CA VAL A 659 -26.14 3.46 -8.07
C VAL A 659 -26.78 2.08 -8.28
N LYS A 660 -27.88 2.02 -9.07
CA LYS A 660 -28.54 0.75 -9.39
C LYS A 660 -27.64 -0.22 -10.15
N ARG A 661 -26.91 0.25 -11.17
CA ARG A 661 -25.99 -0.63 -11.92
C ARG A 661 -24.93 -1.22 -11.00
N ALA A 662 -24.34 -0.43 -10.11
CA ALA A 662 -23.33 -0.88 -9.16
C ALA A 662 -23.89 -1.91 -8.16
N ALA A 663 -25.07 -1.63 -7.61
CA ALA A 663 -25.76 -2.59 -6.74
C ALA A 663 -26.06 -3.90 -7.47
N GLN A 664 -26.60 -3.84 -8.68
CA GLN A 664 -26.87 -5.02 -9.52
C GLN A 664 -25.59 -5.81 -9.83
N TRP A 665 -24.49 -5.10 -10.11
CA TRP A 665 -23.20 -5.74 -10.33
C TRP A 665 -22.75 -6.51 -9.07
N LEU A 666 -22.72 -5.89 -7.88
CA LEU A 666 -22.38 -6.57 -6.62
C LEU A 666 -23.29 -7.79 -6.36
N LEU A 667 -24.58 -7.66 -6.61
CA LEU A 667 -25.56 -8.78 -6.45
C LEU A 667 -25.26 -9.93 -7.41
N SER A 668 -24.83 -9.63 -8.64
CA SER A 668 -24.57 -10.63 -9.69
C SER A 668 -23.32 -11.47 -9.45
N ILE A 669 -22.37 -10.95 -8.68
CA ILE A 669 -21.08 -11.62 -8.39
C ILE A 669 -21.06 -12.35 -7.05
N GLN A 670 -22.15 -12.33 -6.25
CA GLN A 670 -22.22 -13.09 -5.00
C GLN A 670 -21.92 -14.57 -5.25
N ASN A 671 -21.08 -15.16 -4.39
CA ASN A 671 -20.78 -16.57 -4.45
C ASN A 671 -21.96 -17.45 -3.97
N PRO A 672 -22.02 -18.73 -4.38
CA PRO A 672 -23.10 -19.63 -3.94
C PRO A 672 -23.17 -19.83 -2.43
N ASP A 673 -22.06 -19.68 -1.71
CA ASP A 673 -21.99 -19.76 -0.24
C ASP A 673 -22.58 -18.54 0.46
N GLY A 674 -22.88 -17.47 -0.28
CA GLY A 674 -23.43 -16.22 0.23
C GLY A 674 -22.42 -15.12 0.48
N GLY A 675 -21.11 -15.39 0.41
CA GLY A 675 -20.04 -14.41 0.52
C GLY A 675 -19.63 -13.80 -0.82
N TRP A 676 -18.56 -13.01 -0.81
CA TRP A 676 -17.93 -12.43 -1.99
C TRP A 676 -16.42 -12.67 -1.93
N GLY A 677 -15.81 -12.87 -3.09
CA GLY A 677 -14.38 -13.03 -3.23
C GLY A 677 -13.92 -12.65 -4.63
N GLU A 678 -12.79 -11.97 -4.69
CA GLU A 678 -12.14 -11.50 -5.92
C GLU A 678 -10.68 -11.93 -5.94
N ASP A 679 -10.20 -12.35 -7.11
CA ASP A 679 -8.84 -12.83 -7.33
C ASP A 679 -7.89 -11.72 -7.79
N GLY A 680 -6.61 -11.81 -7.42
CA GLY A 680 -5.56 -10.87 -7.85
C GLY A 680 -5.36 -10.78 -9.37
N ASN A 681 -5.85 -11.78 -10.10
CA ASN A 681 -5.87 -11.76 -11.56
C ASN A 681 -6.81 -10.71 -12.16
N SER A 682 -7.72 -10.11 -11.38
CA SER A 682 -8.52 -8.96 -11.82
C SER A 682 -7.66 -7.73 -12.22
N TYR A 683 -6.40 -7.68 -11.81
CA TYR A 683 -5.42 -6.66 -12.23
C TYR A 683 -4.66 -6.99 -13.51
N LYS A 684 -5.05 -7.99 -14.28
CA LYS A 684 -4.38 -8.33 -15.55
C LYS A 684 -4.40 -7.18 -16.55
N LEU A 685 -3.39 -7.15 -17.43
CA LEU A 685 -3.24 -6.10 -18.45
C LEU A 685 -4.36 -6.11 -19.50
N ASP A 686 -4.97 -7.25 -19.75
CA ASP A 686 -6.07 -7.41 -20.71
C ASP A 686 -7.44 -6.96 -20.16
N TYR A 687 -7.50 -6.48 -18.92
CA TYR A 687 -8.67 -5.90 -18.26
C TYR A 687 -9.97 -6.65 -18.54
N ARG A 688 -10.01 -7.92 -18.15
CA ARG A 688 -11.23 -8.73 -18.25
C ARG A 688 -12.29 -8.34 -17.22
N GLY A 689 -11.97 -7.42 -16.30
CA GLY A 689 -12.80 -7.04 -15.19
C GLY A 689 -12.63 -8.00 -14.00
N TYR A 690 -13.70 -8.13 -13.25
CA TYR A 690 -13.76 -8.97 -12.06
C TYR A 690 -13.41 -10.44 -12.35
N GLU A 691 -12.51 -10.99 -11.52
CA GLU A 691 -12.18 -12.42 -11.51
C GLU A 691 -12.63 -13.04 -10.18
N ARG A 692 -13.53 -14.02 -10.27
CA ARG A 692 -14.12 -14.66 -9.08
C ARG A 692 -13.09 -15.48 -8.30
N ALA A 693 -13.14 -15.36 -6.96
CA ALA A 693 -12.42 -16.21 -6.04
C ALA A 693 -13.34 -16.77 -4.94
N THR A 694 -12.78 -17.63 -4.09
CA THR A 694 -13.46 -18.05 -2.84
C THR A 694 -13.76 -16.85 -1.97
N SER A 695 -14.88 -16.89 -1.25
CA SER A 695 -15.31 -15.81 -0.37
C SER A 695 -14.27 -15.51 0.70
N THR A 696 -14.08 -14.21 0.97
CA THR A 696 -13.21 -13.72 2.06
C THR A 696 -14.02 -12.83 2.99
N ALA A 697 -13.58 -12.73 4.23
CA ALA A 697 -14.28 -11.93 5.23
C ALA A 697 -14.24 -10.44 4.90
N SER A 698 -13.09 -9.92 4.44
CA SER A 698 -12.93 -8.52 4.07
C SER A 698 -13.71 -8.14 2.82
N GLN A 699 -13.62 -8.93 1.74
CA GLN A 699 -14.34 -8.63 0.48
C GLN A 699 -15.84 -8.80 0.62
N THR A 700 -16.28 -9.79 1.42
CA THR A 700 -17.70 -9.94 1.77
C THR A 700 -18.20 -8.71 2.53
N ALA A 701 -17.43 -8.22 3.50
CA ALA A 701 -17.78 -7.02 4.26
C ALA A 701 -17.85 -5.77 3.36
N TRP A 702 -16.92 -5.58 2.42
CA TRP A 702 -16.94 -4.47 1.47
C TRP A 702 -18.16 -4.52 0.56
N ALA A 703 -18.49 -5.70 0.00
CA ALA A 703 -19.69 -5.86 -0.82
C ALA A 703 -20.97 -5.51 -0.03
N LEU A 704 -21.06 -5.96 1.23
CA LEU A 704 -22.19 -5.66 2.11
C LEU A 704 -22.29 -4.17 2.44
N LEU A 705 -21.17 -3.53 2.79
CA LEU A 705 -21.13 -2.09 3.04
C LEU A 705 -21.54 -1.28 1.81
N GLY A 706 -21.08 -1.69 0.62
CA GLY A 706 -21.47 -1.08 -0.65
C GLY A 706 -22.96 -1.24 -0.95
N LEU A 707 -23.51 -2.44 -0.78
CA LEU A 707 -24.95 -2.70 -0.99
C LEU A 707 -25.81 -1.93 0.02
N MET A 708 -25.40 -1.86 1.29
CA MET A 708 -26.11 -1.05 2.28
C MET A 708 -26.04 0.44 1.96
N ALA A 709 -24.92 0.95 1.44
CA ALA A 709 -24.81 2.33 0.97
C ALA A 709 -25.69 2.60 -0.27
N ALA A 710 -25.92 1.59 -1.11
CA ALA A 710 -26.90 1.64 -2.23
C ALA A 710 -28.36 1.48 -1.80
N GLY A 711 -28.66 1.33 -0.49
CA GLY A 711 -29.98 1.18 0.05
C GLY A 711 -30.59 -0.23 -0.06
N GLU A 712 -29.79 -1.26 -0.35
CA GLU A 712 -30.23 -2.66 -0.57
C GLU A 712 -30.25 -3.50 0.72
N VAL A 713 -30.49 -2.86 1.88
CA VAL A 713 -30.46 -3.49 3.22
C VAL A 713 -31.40 -4.70 3.32
N GLU A 714 -32.57 -4.64 2.71
CA GLU A 714 -33.59 -5.69 2.74
C GLU A 714 -33.39 -6.77 1.67
N HIS A 715 -32.40 -6.61 0.78
CA HIS A 715 -32.19 -7.56 -0.30
C HIS A 715 -31.72 -8.92 0.24
N PRO A 716 -32.27 -10.07 -0.22
CA PRO A 716 -31.91 -11.40 0.28
C PRO A 716 -30.44 -11.73 0.21
N ALA A 717 -29.71 -11.21 -0.78
CA ALA A 717 -28.28 -11.39 -0.92
C ALA A 717 -27.51 -10.77 0.27
N VAL A 718 -27.96 -9.60 0.77
CA VAL A 718 -27.38 -8.97 1.97
C VAL A 718 -27.58 -9.85 3.18
N ALA A 719 -28.80 -10.38 3.39
CA ALA A 719 -29.07 -11.30 4.49
C ALA A 719 -28.18 -12.56 4.44
N ARG A 720 -27.97 -13.15 3.25
CA ARG A 720 -27.06 -14.31 3.07
C ARG A 720 -25.61 -13.94 3.40
N GLY A 721 -25.11 -12.78 2.96
CA GLY A 721 -23.75 -12.35 3.26
C GLY A 721 -23.52 -12.09 4.75
N ILE A 722 -24.52 -11.52 5.44
CA ILE A 722 -24.49 -11.35 6.91
C ILE A 722 -24.47 -12.71 7.61
N ALA A 723 -25.29 -13.66 7.17
CA ALA A 723 -25.30 -15.02 7.71
C ALA A 723 -23.95 -15.72 7.45
N TRP A 724 -23.36 -15.55 6.27
CA TRP A 724 -22.04 -16.09 5.94
C TRP A 724 -20.96 -15.53 6.89
N LEU A 725 -20.90 -14.20 7.08
CA LEU A 725 -19.94 -13.59 8.03
C LEU A 725 -20.13 -14.14 9.45
N ALA A 726 -21.37 -14.29 9.92
CA ALA A 726 -21.63 -14.82 11.25
C ALA A 726 -21.22 -16.30 11.40
N ALA A 727 -21.41 -17.10 10.35
CA ALA A 727 -21.03 -18.51 10.30
C ALA A 727 -19.51 -18.74 10.26
N GLU A 728 -18.78 -17.87 9.54
CA GLU A 728 -17.32 -17.95 9.39
C GLU A 728 -16.54 -17.31 10.56
N GLN A 729 -17.24 -16.67 11.52
CA GLN A 729 -16.61 -16.10 12.70
C GLN A 729 -16.03 -17.22 13.58
N ARG A 730 -14.77 -17.13 13.94
CA ARG A 730 -14.06 -18.11 14.77
C ARG A 730 -14.39 -17.93 16.25
N GLU A 731 -14.03 -18.93 17.07
CA GLU A 731 -14.23 -18.91 18.54
C GLU A 731 -13.57 -17.70 19.20
N HIS A 732 -12.42 -17.25 18.70
CA HIS A 732 -11.71 -16.05 19.19
C HIS A 732 -12.41 -14.72 18.79
N GLY A 733 -13.57 -14.77 18.13
CA GLY A 733 -14.40 -13.61 17.81
C GLY A 733 -14.07 -12.91 16.50
N LEU A 734 -13.00 -13.29 15.80
CA LEU A 734 -12.58 -12.70 14.52
C LEU A 734 -12.67 -13.73 13.38
N TRP A 735 -12.17 -13.37 12.21
CA TRP A 735 -12.20 -14.20 10.99
C TRP A 735 -10.79 -14.57 10.56
N ASP A 736 -10.66 -15.72 9.91
CA ASP A 736 -9.46 -16.12 9.21
C ASP A 736 -9.58 -15.77 7.73
N GLU A 737 -8.44 -15.35 7.15
CA GLU A 737 -8.36 -15.03 5.74
C GLU A 737 -6.94 -15.33 5.26
N THR A 738 -6.82 -16.17 4.24
CA THR A 738 -5.53 -16.56 3.66
C THR A 738 -5.21 -15.79 2.39
N ARG A 739 -6.23 -15.18 1.75
CA ARG A 739 -6.05 -14.45 0.51
C ARG A 739 -5.46 -13.07 0.73
N PHE A 740 -4.71 -12.63 -0.25
CA PHE A 740 -4.24 -11.25 -0.38
C PHE A 740 -5.41 -10.43 -0.92
N THR A 741 -5.78 -9.37 -0.23
CA THR A 741 -6.94 -8.53 -0.54
C THR A 741 -6.58 -7.07 -0.76
N ALA A 742 -5.28 -6.77 -0.87
CA ALA A 742 -4.78 -5.43 -1.17
C ALA A 742 -3.54 -5.48 -2.07
N THR A 743 -3.09 -4.33 -2.54
CA THR A 743 -1.90 -4.21 -3.37
C THR A 743 -1.11 -2.95 -3.02
N GLY A 744 0.22 -3.08 -3.01
CA GLY A 744 1.12 -1.94 -3.11
C GLY A 744 1.24 -1.49 -4.57
N PHE A 745 1.44 -2.45 -5.49
CA PHE A 745 1.52 -2.20 -6.93
C PHE A 745 0.72 -3.25 -7.68
N PRO A 746 -0.42 -2.90 -8.29
CA PRO A 746 -1.20 -3.83 -9.09
C PRO A 746 -0.33 -4.63 -10.06
N ARG A 747 -0.53 -5.95 -10.13
CA ARG A 747 0.20 -6.92 -10.97
C ARG A 747 1.60 -7.29 -10.50
N VAL A 748 2.20 -6.56 -9.55
CA VAL A 748 3.62 -6.71 -9.21
C VAL A 748 3.84 -6.96 -7.73
N PHE A 749 3.00 -6.39 -6.87
CA PHE A 749 3.19 -6.44 -5.43
C PHE A 749 1.85 -6.41 -4.71
N TYR A 750 1.50 -7.51 -4.07
CA TYR A 750 0.24 -7.71 -3.38
C TYR A 750 0.45 -7.78 -1.88
N LEU A 751 -0.60 -7.47 -1.13
CA LEU A 751 -0.57 -7.36 0.31
C LEU A 751 -1.75 -8.11 0.94
N ARG A 752 -1.48 -8.76 2.05
CA ARG A 752 -2.46 -9.32 2.96
C ARG A 752 -2.46 -8.47 4.23
N TYR A 753 -3.47 -7.62 4.35
CA TYR A 753 -3.70 -6.83 5.55
C TYR A 753 -4.39 -7.68 6.60
N HIS A 754 -3.69 -8.05 7.67
CA HIS A 754 -4.27 -8.86 8.75
C HIS A 754 -5.34 -8.11 9.56
N GLY A 755 -5.37 -6.77 9.51
CA GLY A 755 -6.42 -5.94 10.09
C GLY A 755 -7.76 -6.02 9.35
N TYR A 756 -7.74 -6.12 8.01
CA TYR A 756 -8.96 -6.07 7.18
C TYR A 756 -9.99 -7.11 7.58
N ARG A 757 -9.58 -8.34 7.81
CA ARG A 757 -10.44 -9.43 8.30
C ARG A 757 -10.92 -9.25 9.74
N LYS A 758 -10.44 -8.23 10.46
CA LYS A 758 -10.79 -8.00 11.87
C LYS A 758 -11.82 -6.89 12.00
N PHE A 759 -11.64 -5.74 11.36
CA PHE A 759 -12.52 -4.61 11.54
C PHE A 759 -13.62 -4.48 10.47
N PHE A 760 -13.42 -4.83 9.20
CA PHE A 760 -14.46 -4.70 8.19
C PHE A 760 -15.67 -5.63 8.41
N PRO A 761 -15.50 -6.92 8.78
CA PRO A 761 -16.65 -7.76 9.10
C PRO A 761 -17.45 -7.26 10.31
N LEU A 762 -16.78 -6.82 11.39
CA LEU A 762 -17.45 -6.16 12.51
C LEU A 762 -18.27 -4.96 12.06
N TRP A 763 -17.66 -4.12 11.24
CA TRP A 763 -18.32 -2.91 10.70
C TRP A 763 -19.56 -3.26 9.90
N ALA A 764 -19.48 -4.23 8.99
CA ALA A 764 -20.62 -4.67 8.17
C ALA A 764 -21.76 -5.26 9.00
N LEU A 765 -21.46 -6.13 9.99
CA LEU A 765 -22.45 -6.72 10.90
C LEU A 765 -23.14 -5.65 11.76
N ALA A 766 -22.36 -4.74 12.36
CA ALA A 766 -22.90 -3.67 13.19
C ALA A 766 -23.75 -2.69 12.38
N ARG A 767 -23.32 -2.29 11.19
CA ARG A 767 -24.09 -1.42 10.27
C ARG A 767 -25.40 -2.07 9.85
N TYR A 768 -25.39 -3.33 9.43
CA TYR A 768 -26.60 -4.07 9.10
C TYR A 768 -27.59 -4.08 10.28
N ARG A 769 -27.11 -4.44 11.49
CA ARG A 769 -27.91 -4.42 12.73
C ARG A 769 -28.57 -3.05 12.95
N ASN A 770 -27.81 -1.98 12.81
CA ASN A 770 -28.28 -0.62 13.06
C ASN A 770 -29.33 -0.17 12.03
N LEU A 771 -29.10 -0.44 10.76
CA LEU A 771 -30.07 -0.12 9.69
C LEU A 771 -31.36 -0.90 9.86
N ARG A 772 -31.29 -2.21 10.20
CA ARG A 772 -32.48 -3.03 10.49
C ARG A 772 -33.26 -2.53 11.70
N ARG A 773 -32.57 -2.11 12.77
CA ARG A 773 -33.23 -1.61 13.99
C ARG A 773 -33.88 -0.22 13.80
N SER A 774 -33.25 0.63 13.04
CA SER A 774 -33.76 2.00 12.79
C SER A 774 -34.82 2.05 11.69
N GLY A 775 -34.91 1.00 10.84
CA GLY A 775 -35.79 0.98 9.67
C GLY A 775 -35.37 1.99 8.59
N THR A 776 -34.19 2.57 8.67
CA THR A 776 -33.65 3.46 7.63
C THR A 776 -32.85 2.69 6.59
N ARG A 777 -32.95 3.13 5.34
CA ARG A 777 -32.14 2.61 4.24
C ARG A 777 -30.90 3.45 3.95
N ARG A 778 -30.81 4.67 4.54
CA ARG A 778 -29.70 5.58 4.29
C ARG A 778 -28.63 5.47 5.37
N VAL A 779 -27.41 5.25 4.95
CA VAL A 779 -26.22 5.34 5.81
C VAL A 779 -25.93 6.83 6.06
N THR A 780 -25.83 7.22 7.32
CA THR A 780 -25.69 8.63 7.74
C THR A 780 -24.26 9.09 7.92
N VAL A 781 -23.28 8.18 7.86
CA VAL A 781 -21.85 8.45 7.96
C VAL A 781 -21.17 8.14 6.63
N GLY A 782 -20.10 8.87 6.32
CA GLY A 782 -19.52 8.96 4.99
C GLY A 782 -18.89 7.70 4.41
N MET A 783 -18.65 6.61 5.17
CA MET A 783 -18.06 5.37 4.65
C MET A 783 -18.97 4.18 4.88
#